data_10719241c1d9ecda646f4b1563beb39a
#
_entry.id   10719241c1d9ecda646f4b1563beb39a
#
_cell.length_a   1.000
_cell.length_b   1.000
_cell.length_c   1.000
_cell.angle_alpha   90.00
_cell.angle_beta   90.00
_cell.angle_gamma   90.00
#
_symmetry.space_group_name_H-M   'P 1'
#
loop_
_entity.id
_entity.type
_entity.pdbx_description
1 polymer ?
#
loop_
_entity_poly.entity_id
_entity_poly.type
_entity_poly.pdbx_seq_one_letter_code
_entity_poly.pdbx_strand_id
1 'polypeptide(L)'
;MHNRATGMAVVVLVATLLVGDAFAATFGVTPSGSSAVFYVDTNAWADIHYVRNNQGQLNYRMGIVNGRNQYTVTGLSAGETIDYSFTYWDVSCNCARDTAWTRYTHSGTQPPPPPPDAGTDAGTPPPPTDAGTPPPGPIVPLYTTSTPLEPATVQETATAIITRVGDRVRDRHAREDMFQSYDHYLPLYFQARTHYIEIVDEVAKGGNRVTVNLHTVYPYDRPDFRAFFRGLGTVAEYFHNAQFTTVNDYLYTSSVNFNAKEGRAIRVGDRMELEVGVFLRQPVEGRFNYYSTTYLYMVGSGGVVPYDVTGSIRDSIPMPQAGWSGGRTTLSSPQSNEPDNRFLQMANNLAPVSAQAFVEGRRIHHTNFGDGSHSEPGNPALTQHQGKLGPSYVAPSCVSCHVQNGRALPPGTNTTLTNYVVKVGQSNGAADPFLGYRLQPRRTSGTPEGAARITGWTVSSGTYGDGTGFELRRPDYAFTNNTPTNYSARISPQLVGMGLLEAIPESAIAALADPNDGNGDGISGRMHQVRDPQTGVTRLGRFGWKASTATVRHQVAEALNSDLGVTTSVFPSLDCGPSQQGCAGTSTELANTELDKLTRYISLLGVPARRNLSDATALRGETLFNNAGCARCHTASLTTSAYHPHAELRGQTIRPYTDLLLHDMGAGLADNLPDGQATGAEWRTPPLWGIGLTAGVSGGEAYLHDGRARNLSEAILWHGGEGQAARNNFANMNSADRNALLAFLRSL
;
A
#
# COMPACT_ATOMS: atom_id res chain seq x y z
N MET A 1 47.97 60.91 26.33
CA MET A 1 47.06 61.58 27.29
C MET A 1 45.99 60.57 27.62
N HIS A 2 46.14 60.02 28.76
CA HIS A 2 45.20 59.85 29.90
C HIS A 2 43.90 59.16 29.49
N ASN A 3 43.66 57.94 29.90
CA ASN A 3 43.46 57.29 31.24
C ASN A 3 41.96 57.00 31.41
N ARG A 4 41.45 55.93 31.83
CA ARG A 4 41.60 55.13 33.05
C ARG A 4 40.87 53.81 32.87
N ALA A 5 41.50 52.77 33.33
CA ALA A 5 40.88 51.50 33.62
C ALA A 5 39.98 51.59 34.86
N THR A 6 38.82 50.93 34.85
CA THR A 6 38.12 50.51 36.06
C THR A 6 37.73 49.05 35.91
N GLY A 7 38.36 48.24 36.73
CA GLY A 7 38.10 46.82 36.83
C GLY A 7 36.71 46.56 37.47
N MET A 8 36.04 45.57 36.93
CA MET A 8 34.84 45.02 37.55
C MET A 8 35.13 43.52 37.81
N ALA A 9 35.22 43.21 39.09
CA ALA A 9 35.42 41.85 39.55
C ALA A 9 34.21 40.99 39.19
N VAL A 10 34.44 39.94 38.42
CA VAL A 10 33.47 38.90 38.18
C VAL A 10 33.57 37.90 39.34
N VAL A 11 32.58 37.89 40.21
CA VAL A 11 32.36 36.82 41.18
C VAL A 11 31.83 35.60 40.43
N VAL A 12 32.67 34.59 40.28
CA VAL A 12 32.22 33.26 39.76
C VAL A 12 31.52 32.55 40.93
N LEU A 13 30.20 32.53 40.86
CA LEU A 13 29.38 31.68 41.72
C LEU A 13 29.43 30.26 41.11
N VAL A 14 30.20 29.35 41.70
CA VAL A 14 30.18 27.95 41.40
C VAL A 14 28.90 27.38 42.00
N ALA A 15 27.85 27.27 41.17
CA ALA A 15 26.68 26.47 41.50
C ALA A 15 27.03 25.01 41.24
N THR A 16 27.27 24.25 42.28
CA THR A 16 27.27 22.80 42.26
C THR A 16 25.87 22.32 41.86
N LEU A 17 25.66 22.04 40.60
CA LEU A 17 24.52 21.26 40.11
C LEU A 17 24.67 19.83 40.64
N LEU A 18 23.87 19.49 41.65
CA LEU A 18 23.55 18.12 41.97
C LEU A 18 22.90 17.53 40.70
N VAL A 19 23.64 16.68 40.01
CA VAL A 19 23.09 15.82 38.95
C VAL A 19 22.19 14.83 39.67
N GLY A 20 20.90 15.14 39.71
CA GLY A 20 19.87 14.16 40.05
C GLY A 20 19.86 13.09 38.96
N ASP A 21 19.98 11.85 39.35
CA ASP A 21 19.83 10.71 38.46
C ASP A 21 18.55 10.88 37.64
N ALA A 22 18.70 10.97 36.32
CA ALA A 22 17.57 10.95 35.38
C ALA A 22 16.86 9.61 35.53
N PHE A 23 15.67 9.61 36.13
CA PHE A 23 14.86 8.42 36.28
C PHE A 23 14.52 7.89 34.88
N ALA A 24 15.09 6.75 34.54
CA ALA A 24 14.61 5.98 33.39
C ALA A 24 13.12 5.64 33.62
N ALA A 25 12.30 5.76 32.59
CA ALA A 25 10.89 5.43 32.70
C ALA A 25 10.70 4.01 33.25
N THR A 26 9.81 3.85 34.24
CA THR A 26 9.46 2.52 34.73
C THR A 26 8.51 1.84 33.75
N PHE A 27 8.69 0.56 33.54
CA PHE A 27 7.85 -0.22 32.61
C PHE A 27 7.65 -1.63 33.15
N GLY A 28 6.62 -2.31 32.66
CA GLY A 28 6.33 -3.68 33.06
C GLY A 28 5.04 -4.24 32.49
N VAL A 29 4.59 -5.34 33.09
CA VAL A 29 3.37 -6.03 32.72
C VAL A 29 2.58 -6.44 33.96
N THR A 30 1.25 -6.29 33.91
CA THR A 30 0.32 -6.71 34.96
C THR A 30 -0.66 -7.73 34.39
N PRO A 31 -0.73 -8.97 34.92
CA PRO A 31 -1.73 -9.95 34.49
C PRO A 31 -3.15 -9.51 34.90
N SER A 32 -4.14 -9.81 34.06
CA SER A 32 -5.54 -9.49 34.30
C SER A 32 -6.45 -10.54 33.63
N GLY A 33 -6.84 -11.59 34.36
CA GLY A 33 -7.65 -12.68 33.82
C GLY A 33 -6.97 -13.40 32.65
N SER A 34 -7.63 -13.49 31.50
CA SER A 34 -7.06 -13.99 30.23
C SER A 34 -6.34 -12.90 29.42
N SER A 35 -5.85 -11.84 30.10
CA SER A 35 -5.19 -10.71 29.46
C SER A 35 -3.96 -10.29 30.25
N ALA A 36 -3.08 -9.51 29.64
CA ALA A 36 -1.95 -8.86 30.28
C ALA A 36 -1.89 -7.39 29.86
N VAL A 37 -1.73 -6.48 30.82
CA VAL A 37 -1.59 -5.05 30.59
C VAL A 37 -0.11 -4.69 30.65
N PHE A 38 0.47 -4.32 29.54
CA PHE A 38 1.83 -3.81 29.43
C PHE A 38 1.83 -2.31 29.62
N TYR A 39 2.81 -1.75 30.32
CA TYR A 39 2.82 -0.34 30.62
C TYR A 39 4.23 0.29 30.61
N VAL A 40 4.25 1.60 30.31
CA VAL A 40 5.42 2.47 30.44
C VAL A 40 5.00 3.78 31.10
N ASP A 41 5.71 4.16 32.16
CA ASP A 41 5.49 5.43 32.87
C ASP A 41 6.31 6.53 32.20
N THR A 42 5.73 7.16 31.19
CA THR A 42 6.26 8.37 30.55
C THR A 42 5.14 9.36 30.33
N ASN A 43 5.46 10.65 30.42
CA ASN A 43 4.51 11.73 30.15
C ASN A 43 4.37 12.03 28.63
N ALA A 44 4.98 11.22 27.80
CA ALA A 44 4.95 11.33 26.36
C ALA A 44 4.41 10.03 25.75
N TRP A 45 4.63 9.82 24.48
CA TRP A 45 4.19 8.61 23.79
C TRP A 45 5.07 7.40 24.07
N ALA A 46 4.48 6.22 23.98
CA ALA A 46 5.19 4.95 23.97
C ALA A 46 4.56 3.97 22.97
N ASP A 47 5.39 3.11 22.40
CA ASP A 47 5.01 1.99 21.56
C ASP A 47 5.43 0.69 22.23
N ILE A 48 4.58 -0.34 22.13
CA ILE A 48 4.94 -1.70 22.51
C ILE A 48 5.28 -2.51 21.27
N HIS A 49 6.36 -3.27 21.37
CA HIS A 49 6.77 -4.29 20.42
C HIS A 49 6.67 -5.63 21.11
N TYR A 50 5.94 -6.59 20.54
CA TYR A 50 5.88 -7.90 21.15
C TYR A 50 5.74 -9.04 20.15
N VAL A 51 6.22 -10.21 20.56
CA VAL A 51 6.13 -11.48 19.85
C VAL A 51 5.35 -12.44 20.72
N ARG A 52 4.23 -12.95 20.24
CA ARG A 52 3.39 -13.91 20.95
C ARG A 52 3.69 -15.31 20.43
N ASN A 53 4.08 -16.25 21.33
CA ASN A 53 4.35 -17.66 21.00
C ASN A 53 5.28 -17.84 19.78
N ASN A 54 6.36 -17.07 19.68
CA ASN A 54 7.30 -17.07 18.57
C ASN A 54 6.66 -16.77 17.18
N GLN A 55 5.51 -16.11 17.14
CA GLN A 55 4.90 -15.57 15.92
C GLN A 55 5.58 -14.28 15.48
N GLY A 56 5.11 -13.66 14.39
CA GLY A 56 5.67 -12.40 13.92
C GLY A 56 5.55 -11.27 14.96
N GLN A 57 6.53 -10.36 14.97
CA GLN A 57 6.53 -9.20 15.86
C GLN A 57 5.35 -8.28 15.54
N LEU A 58 4.65 -7.86 16.58
CA LEU A 58 3.56 -6.89 16.54
C LEU A 58 4.01 -5.58 17.21
N ASN A 59 3.62 -4.45 16.65
CA ASN A 59 4.01 -3.12 17.12
C ASN A 59 2.77 -2.24 17.23
N TYR A 60 2.55 -1.65 18.40
CA TYR A 60 1.37 -0.82 18.67
C TYR A 60 1.71 0.41 19.47
N ARG A 61 1.08 1.54 19.11
CA ARG A 61 1.04 2.73 19.94
C ARG A 61 0.23 2.44 21.21
N MET A 62 0.78 2.74 22.35
CA MET A 62 0.12 2.56 23.64
C MET A 62 -0.84 3.72 23.93
N GLY A 63 -1.99 3.41 24.51
CA GLY A 63 -2.94 4.42 24.96
C GLY A 63 -2.58 4.93 26.36
N ILE A 64 -2.89 6.20 26.66
CA ILE A 64 -2.71 6.76 27.99
C ILE A 64 -3.96 6.48 28.83
N VAL A 65 -3.79 5.71 29.90
CA VAL A 65 -4.86 5.39 30.86
C VAL A 65 -4.37 5.78 32.24
N ASN A 66 -5.10 6.66 32.93
CA ASN A 66 -4.73 7.19 34.23
C ASN A 66 -3.30 7.79 34.29
N GLY A 67 -2.90 8.49 33.23
CA GLY A 67 -1.57 9.13 33.16
C GLY A 67 -0.40 8.18 32.83
N ARG A 68 -0.67 6.93 32.49
CA ARG A 68 0.31 5.89 32.16
C ARG A 68 0.07 5.35 30.76
N ASN A 69 1.11 5.17 29.95
CA ASN A 69 0.99 4.48 28.68
C ASN A 69 0.73 2.98 28.91
N GLN A 70 -0.35 2.44 28.34
CA GLN A 70 -0.76 1.06 28.52
C GLN A 70 -1.22 0.42 27.20
N TYR A 71 -0.98 -0.90 27.11
CA TYR A 71 -1.49 -1.73 26.03
C TYR A 71 -1.93 -3.09 26.59
N THR A 72 -3.13 -3.53 26.23
CA THR A 72 -3.67 -4.80 26.72
C THR A 72 -3.62 -5.88 25.64
N VAL A 73 -2.94 -6.97 25.92
CA VAL A 73 -3.00 -8.18 25.11
C VAL A 73 -4.03 -9.11 25.71
N THR A 74 -5.03 -9.49 24.92
CA THR A 74 -6.18 -10.30 25.35
C THR A 74 -6.12 -11.73 24.82
N GLY A 75 -6.96 -12.62 25.36
CA GLY A 75 -7.10 -14.00 24.89
C GLY A 75 -5.84 -14.82 25.17
N LEU A 76 -5.18 -14.61 26.30
CA LEU A 76 -4.01 -15.36 26.72
C LEU A 76 -4.40 -16.65 27.47
N SER A 77 -3.71 -17.73 27.15
CA SER A 77 -3.82 -19.01 27.83
C SER A 77 -2.69 -19.18 28.85
N ALA A 78 -2.94 -19.98 29.89
CA ALA A 78 -1.89 -20.29 30.89
C ALA A 78 -0.66 -20.93 30.22
N GLY A 79 0.54 -20.48 30.55
CA GLY A 79 1.80 -20.89 29.97
C GLY A 79 2.19 -20.19 28.67
N GLU A 80 1.32 -19.37 28.11
CA GLU A 80 1.61 -18.62 26.90
C GLU A 80 2.68 -17.55 27.12
N THR A 81 3.60 -17.41 26.17
CA THR A 81 4.74 -16.49 26.30
C THR A 81 4.61 -15.29 25.37
N ILE A 82 4.97 -14.13 25.89
CA ILE A 82 5.08 -12.88 25.15
C ILE A 82 6.48 -12.30 25.38
N ASP A 83 7.28 -12.23 24.33
CA ASP A 83 8.50 -11.43 24.34
C ASP A 83 8.14 -10.00 23.96
N TYR A 84 8.54 -9.02 24.74
CA TYR A 84 8.16 -7.63 24.53
C TYR A 84 9.28 -6.63 24.78
N SER A 85 9.21 -5.49 24.13
CA SER A 85 10.02 -4.30 24.39
C SER A 85 9.18 -3.04 24.16
N PHE A 86 9.66 -1.89 24.60
CA PHE A 86 9.01 -0.61 24.36
C PHE A 86 9.96 0.36 23.69
N THR A 87 9.41 1.18 22.79
CA THR A 87 10.02 2.44 22.37
C THR A 87 9.21 3.58 22.98
N TYR A 88 9.85 4.48 23.75
CA TYR A 88 9.16 5.59 24.38
C TYR A 88 9.93 6.91 24.22
N TRP A 89 9.20 8.01 24.25
CA TRP A 89 9.80 9.34 24.20
C TRP A 89 10.28 9.74 25.59
N ASP A 90 11.59 9.96 25.71
CA ASP A 90 12.22 10.46 26.91
C ASP A 90 12.38 11.98 26.79
N VAL A 91 11.55 12.72 27.55
CA VAL A 91 11.55 14.18 27.54
C VAL A 91 12.85 14.78 28.09
N SER A 92 13.63 14.03 28.86
CA SER A 92 14.87 14.52 29.45
C SER A 92 15.99 14.68 28.42
N CYS A 93 16.04 13.80 27.42
CA CYS A 93 16.98 13.88 26.29
C CYS A 93 16.34 14.43 25.02
N ASN A 94 15.01 14.62 25.00
CA ASN A 94 14.24 14.94 23.81
C ASN A 94 14.49 13.92 22.69
N CYS A 95 14.49 12.63 23.03
CA CYS A 95 14.82 11.53 22.14
C CYS A 95 13.93 10.31 22.40
N ALA A 96 13.79 9.42 21.39
CA ALA A 96 13.19 8.10 21.56
C ALA A 96 14.21 7.15 22.19
N ARG A 97 13.76 6.31 23.12
CA ARG A 97 14.54 5.24 23.74
C ARG A 97 13.84 3.91 23.62
N ASP A 98 14.63 2.87 23.42
CA ASP A 98 14.18 1.48 23.40
C ASP A 98 14.56 0.78 24.71
N THR A 99 13.66 -0.08 25.20
CA THR A 99 13.98 -1.01 26.29
C THR A 99 14.54 -2.32 25.74
N ALA A 100 15.26 -3.04 26.56
CA ALA A 100 15.64 -4.41 26.22
C ALA A 100 14.40 -5.31 26.08
N TRP A 101 14.48 -6.33 25.22
CA TRP A 101 13.47 -7.36 25.11
C TRP A 101 13.35 -8.17 26.40
N THR A 102 12.14 -8.37 26.86
CA THR A 102 11.80 -9.05 28.12
C THR A 102 10.74 -10.10 27.83
N ARG A 103 10.83 -11.28 28.48
CA ARG A 103 9.83 -12.35 28.34
C ARG A 103 8.84 -12.30 29.48
N TYR A 104 7.57 -12.31 29.14
CA TYR A 104 6.45 -12.53 30.05
C TYR A 104 5.81 -13.89 29.78
N THR A 105 5.52 -14.66 30.82
CA THR A 105 4.75 -15.91 30.73
C THR A 105 3.44 -15.73 31.49
N HIS A 106 2.32 -15.94 30.81
CA HIS A 106 1.00 -15.77 31.40
C HIS A 106 0.67 -16.91 32.37
N SER A 107 0.46 -16.59 33.65
CA SER A 107 0.25 -17.59 34.70
C SER A 107 -1.15 -18.24 34.69
N GLY A 108 -2.14 -17.60 33.96
CA GLY A 108 -3.54 -17.99 34.03
C GLY A 108 -4.13 -17.78 35.43
N THR A 109 -5.35 -17.34 35.53
CA THR A 109 -6.10 -17.43 36.76
C THR A 109 -6.90 -18.73 36.74
N GLN A 110 -6.62 -19.60 37.68
CA GLN A 110 -7.48 -20.76 37.92
C GLN A 110 -8.85 -20.24 38.41
N PRO A 111 -9.97 -20.61 37.78
CA PRO A 111 -11.28 -20.24 38.31
C PRO A 111 -11.45 -20.86 39.71
N PRO A 112 -12.13 -20.19 40.64
CA PRO A 112 -12.45 -20.76 41.94
C PRO A 112 -13.25 -22.04 41.74
N PRO A 113 -13.08 -23.07 42.64
CA PRO A 113 -13.82 -24.32 42.53
C PRO A 113 -15.32 -24.07 42.63
N PRO A 114 -16.15 -24.80 41.89
CA PRO A 114 -17.60 -24.62 41.96
C PRO A 114 -18.12 -24.99 43.33
N PRO A 115 -19.15 -24.30 43.85
CA PRO A 115 -19.83 -24.71 45.06
C PRO A 115 -20.59 -26.02 44.83
N PRO A 116 -20.78 -26.86 45.90
CA PRO A 116 -21.35 -28.20 45.75
C PRO A 116 -22.82 -28.16 45.32
N ASP A 117 -23.15 -29.14 44.50
CA ASP A 117 -24.45 -29.43 43.91
C ASP A 117 -25.65 -29.19 44.81
N ALA A 118 -26.67 -28.52 44.27
CA ALA A 118 -28.06 -28.62 44.69
C ALA A 118 -28.96 -28.79 43.48
N GLY A 119 -29.42 -30.04 43.29
CA GLY A 119 -30.76 -30.39 42.82
C GLY A 119 -31.19 -29.98 41.42
N THR A 120 -31.29 -30.96 40.58
CA THR A 120 -32.02 -31.01 39.32
C THR A 120 -33.45 -30.52 39.44
N ASP A 121 -33.86 -29.54 38.58
CA ASP A 121 -35.18 -29.59 38.00
C ASP A 121 -35.17 -29.01 36.59
N ALA A 122 -35.63 -29.81 35.61
CA ALA A 122 -35.65 -29.48 34.21
C ALA A 122 -36.90 -28.69 33.86
N GLY A 123 -36.75 -27.39 33.82
CA GLY A 123 -37.77 -26.47 33.26
C GLY A 123 -37.30 -25.90 31.93
N THR A 124 -38.12 -26.03 30.89
CA THR A 124 -37.97 -25.46 29.55
C THR A 124 -37.63 -23.99 29.63
N PRO A 125 -36.56 -23.50 28.94
CA PRO A 125 -36.23 -22.07 28.93
C PRO A 125 -37.32 -21.28 28.20
N PRO A 126 -37.75 -20.13 28.73
CA PRO A 126 -38.62 -19.19 28.01
C PRO A 126 -37.87 -18.62 26.79
N PRO A 127 -38.58 -18.19 25.74
CA PRO A 127 -37.96 -17.57 24.57
C PRO A 127 -37.18 -16.33 25.00
N PRO A 128 -36.06 -16.00 24.30
CA PRO A 128 -35.24 -14.87 24.66
C PRO A 128 -36.04 -13.58 24.56
N THR A 129 -36.21 -12.93 25.70
CA THR A 129 -36.70 -11.55 25.74
C THR A 129 -35.66 -10.68 25.06
N ASP A 130 -36.12 -9.88 24.10
CA ASP A 130 -35.38 -8.82 23.45
C ASP A 130 -34.47 -8.10 24.46
N ALA A 131 -33.16 -8.35 24.39
CA ALA A 131 -32.17 -7.58 25.09
C ALA A 131 -32.13 -6.21 24.41
N GLY A 132 -32.84 -5.25 24.99
CA GLY A 132 -32.83 -3.87 24.54
C GLY A 132 -31.40 -3.42 24.27
N THR A 133 -31.19 -2.84 23.11
CA THR A 133 -29.91 -2.28 22.69
C THR A 133 -29.36 -1.40 23.82
N PRO A 134 -28.11 -1.61 24.29
CA PRO A 134 -27.53 -0.75 25.32
C PRO A 134 -27.60 0.70 24.84
N PRO A 135 -27.85 1.67 25.72
CA PRO A 135 -27.83 3.09 25.35
C PRO A 135 -26.48 3.39 24.70
N PRO A 136 -26.45 4.21 23.65
CA PRO A 136 -25.20 4.55 22.99
C PRO A 136 -24.25 5.13 24.03
N GLY A 137 -23.12 4.46 24.22
CA GLY A 137 -22.03 5.00 25.03
C GLY A 137 -21.56 6.35 24.50
N PRO A 138 -20.79 7.12 25.26
CA PRO A 138 -20.26 8.39 24.78
C PRO A 138 -19.56 8.18 23.46
N ILE A 139 -19.80 9.06 22.48
CA ILE A 139 -19.18 9.00 21.16
C ILE A 139 -17.66 9.07 21.36
N VAL A 140 -17.02 7.93 21.21
CA VAL A 140 -15.55 7.86 21.23
C VAL A 140 -15.08 8.32 19.85
N PRO A 141 -14.15 9.28 19.75
CA PRO A 141 -13.57 9.67 18.48
C PRO A 141 -13.05 8.45 17.74
N LEU A 142 -13.35 8.32 16.44
CA LEU A 142 -12.87 7.22 15.60
C LEU A 142 -11.35 7.19 15.49
N TYR A 143 -10.69 8.28 15.86
CA TYR A 143 -9.26 8.45 15.70
C TYR A 143 -8.72 9.53 16.67
N THR A 144 -7.43 9.50 16.85
CA THR A 144 -6.62 10.67 17.28
C THR A 144 -5.97 11.29 16.04
N THR A 145 -5.33 12.45 16.16
CA THR A 145 -4.65 13.12 15.04
C THR A 145 -3.55 12.27 14.39
N SER A 146 -3.02 11.28 15.10
CA SER A 146 -1.93 10.42 14.66
C SER A 146 -2.37 9.00 14.25
N THR A 147 -3.63 8.63 14.43
CA THR A 147 -4.08 7.28 14.02
C THR A 147 -4.36 7.19 12.53
N PRO A 148 -4.08 6.04 11.89
CA PRO A 148 -4.50 5.77 10.51
C PRO A 148 -6.01 5.86 10.34
N LEU A 149 -6.47 6.08 9.10
CA LEU A 149 -7.88 6.05 8.75
C LEU A 149 -8.47 4.67 8.99
N GLU A 150 -9.54 4.62 9.78
CA GLU A 150 -10.35 3.41 9.93
C GLU A 150 -11.49 3.38 8.89
N PRO A 151 -12.01 2.20 8.55
CA PRO A 151 -13.24 2.07 7.77
C PRO A 151 -14.39 2.85 8.39
N ALA A 152 -15.32 3.31 7.56
CA ALA A 152 -16.57 3.85 8.06
C ALA A 152 -17.30 2.80 8.91
N THR A 153 -17.81 3.22 10.07
CA THR A 153 -18.66 2.39 10.92
C THR A 153 -20.13 2.73 10.67
N VAL A 154 -21.00 1.72 10.72
CA VAL A 154 -22.44 1.88 10.54
C VAL A 154 -23.14 1.32 11.76
N GLN A 155 -24.04 2.12 12.34
CA GLN A 155 -24.90 1.74 13.44
C GLN A 155 -26.36 1.96 13.03
N GLU A 156 -27.17 0.93 13.09
CA GLU A 156 -28.60 1.04 12.85
C GLU A 156 -29.34 1.23 14.17
N THR A 157 -30.23 2.20 14.22
CA THR A 157 -31.10 2.50 15.35
C THR A 157 -32.57 2.42 14.92
N ALA A 158 -33.49 2.55 15.86
CA ALA A 158 -34.92 2.58 15.55
C ALA A 158 -35.33 3.77 14.67
N THR A 159 -34.59 4.89 14.72
CA THR A 159 -34.94 6.16 14.08
C THR A 159 -34.00 6.60 12.99
N ALA A 160 -32.81 6.02 12.87
CA ALA A 160 -31.80 6.44 11.90
C ALA A 160 -30.78 5.32 11.59
N ILE A 161 -30.14 5.44 10.44
CA ILE A 161 -28.85 4.79 10.16
C ILE A 161 -27.76 5.82 10.40
N ILE A 162 -26.80 5.50 11.27
CA ILE A 162 -25.70 6.39 11.65
C ILE A 162 -24.41 5.88 11.04
N THR A 163 -23.79 6.70 10.19
CA THR A 163 -22.49 6.41 9.58
C THR A 163 -21.43 7.34 10.14
N ARG A 164 -20.33 6.79 10.68
CA ARG A 164 -19.18 7.57 11.14
C ARG A 164 -17.98 7.30 10.25
N VAL A 165 -17.34 8.35 9.77
CA VAL A 165 -16.15 8.26 8.89
C VAL A 165 -15.19 9.40 9.17
N GLY A 166 -13.89 9.08 9.28
CA GLY A 166 -12.84 10.08 9.44
C GLY A 166 -12.57 10.87 8.15
N ASP A 167 -11.92 12.01 8.30
CA ASP A 167 -11.46 12.81 7.17
C ASP A 167 -10.52 12.00 6.26
N ARG A 168 -10.49 12.37 4.99
CA ARG A 168 -9.70 11.72 3.93
C ARG A 168 -8.89 12.79 3.20
N VAL A 169 -7.74 12.39 2.69
CA VAL A 169 -6.88 13.29 1.91
C VAL A 169 -7.46 13.60 0.55
N ARG A 170 -8.08 12.57 -0.06
CA ARG A 170 -8.59 12.69 -1.42
C ARG A 170 -9.88 13.48 -1.42
N ASP A 171 -9.77 14.70 -1.84
CA ASP A 171 -10.84 15.68 -1.92
C ASP A 171 -11.12 16.10 -3.37
N ARG A 172 -11.90 17.15 -3.51
CA ARG A 172 -12.21 17.76 -4.78
C ARG A 172 -10.96 18.30 -5.50
N HIS A 173 -10.03 18.94 -4.78
CA HIS A 173 -8.80 19.46 -5.38
C HIS A 173 -7.98 18.35 -5.97
N ALA A 174 -7.95 17.21 -5.30
CA ALA A 174 -7.34 16.01 -5.81
C ALA A 174 -7.95 15.54 -7.14
N ARG A 175 -9.18 15.90 -7.46
CA ARG A 175 -9.85 15.60 -8.73
C ARG A 175 -9.64 16.67 -9.82
N GLU A 176 -9.12 17.82 -9.47
CA GLU A 176 -8.99 19.00 -10.34
C GLU A 176 -7.55 19.27 -10.81
N ASP A 177 -6.79 18.22 -11.12
CA ASP A 177 -5.46 18.28 -11.75
C ASP A 177 -4.29 18.74 -10.86
N MET A 178 -4.43 18.78 -9.54
CA MET A 178 -3.40 19.29 -8.65
C MET A 178 -2.37 18.23 -8.21
N PHE A 179 -2.41 17.04 -8.80
CA PHE A 179 -1.56 15.90 -8.40
C PHE A 179 -0.15 15.91 -8.94
N GLN A 180 0.10 16.71 -9.96
CA GLN A 180 1.34 16.61 -10.73
C GLN A 180 2.58 17.04 -9.95
N SER A 181 2.41 17.66 -8.79
CA SER A 181 3.48 18.11 -7.94
C SER A 181 3.11 18.01 -6.48
N TYR A 182 2.97 16.80 -5.94
CA TYR A 182 2.75 16.64 -4.50
C TYR A 182 3.79 17.35 -3.65
N ASP A 183 5.02 17.49 -4.13
CA ASP A 183 6.07 18.22 -3.45
C ASP A 183 5.71 19.70 -3.26
N HIS A 184 4.86 20.25 -4.11
CA HIS A 184 4.31 21.60 -3.96
C HIS A 184 3.54 21.77 -2.64
N TYR A 185 2.91 20.69 -2.15
CA TYR A 185 2.09 20.72 -0.93
C TYR A 185 2.84 20.29 0.33
N LEU A 186 4.09 19.81 0.21
CA LEU A 186 4.87 19.29 1.34
C LEU A 186 4.82 20.19 2.59
N PRO A 187 5.02 21.50 2.52
CA PRO A 187 4.99 22.33 3.73
C PRO A 187 3.57 22.74 4.17
N LEU A 188 2.52 22.54 3.35
CA LEU A 188 1.27 23.27 3.56
C LEU A 188 0.01 22.41 3.64
N TYR A 189 -0.01 21.22 3.05
CA TYR A 189 -1.27 20.55 2.72
C TYR A 189 -1.62 19.36 3.60
N PHE A 190 -0.67 18.47 3.83
CA PHE A 190 -0.95 17.24 4.58
C PHE A 190 -0.64 17.44 6.05
N GLN A 191 -1.68 17.39 6.85
CA GLN A 191 -1.61 17.71 8.28
C GLN A 191 -2.19 16.58 9.11
N ALA A 192 -2.08 16.73 10.41
CA ALA A 192 -2.77 15.88 11.34
C ALA A 192 -4.28 15.89 11.07
N ARG A 193 -4.92 14.75 11.25
CA ARG A 193 -6.38 14.64 11.16
C ARG A 193 -7.03 15.57 12.17
N THR A 194 -8.07 16.27 11.74
CA THR A 194 -8.73 17.26 12.57
C THR A 194 -10.18 16.92 12.88
N HIS A 195 -10.82 16.05 12.10
CA HIS A 195 -12.24 15.76 12.25
C HIS A 195 -12.64 14.36 11.82
N TYR A 196 -13.82 13.98 12.22
CA TYR A 196 -14.63 12.95 11.58
C TYR A 196 -16.07 13.46 11.41
N ILE A 197 -16.81 12.87 10.49
CA ILE A 197 -18.24 13.15 10.34
C ILE A 197 -19.09 11.99 10.83
N GLU A 198 -20.27 12.33 11.31
CA GLU A 198 -21.34 11.42 11.60
C GLU A 198 -22.53 11.79 10.72
N ILE A 199 -22.92 10.90 9.83
CA ILE A 199 -24.08 11.05 8.95
C ILE A 199 -25.26 10.33 9.62
N VAL A 200 -26.26 11.08 10.08
CA VAL A 200 -27.47 10.57 10.71
C VAL A 200 -28.60 10.60 9.68
N ASP A 201 -28.92 9.44 9.12
CA ASP A 201 -29.94 9.27 8.08
C ASP A 201 -31.26 8.82 8.72
N GLU A 202 -32.14 9.77 8.98
CA GLU A 202 -33.49 9.51 9.49
C GLU A 202 -34.41 9.02 8.38
N VAL A 203 -34.15 9.35 7.09
CA VAL A 203 -34.99 8.99 5.94
C VAL A 203 -35.11 7.48 5.79
N ALA A 204 -34.02 6.77 6.10
CA ALA A 204 -33.97 5.31 6.11
C ALA A 204 -35.01 4.67 7.05
N LYS A 205 -35.47 5.40 8.06
CA LYS A 205 -36.42 4.94 9.10
C LYS A 205 -37.74 5.72 9.09
N GLY A 206 -38.05 6.37 7.97
CA GLY A 206 -39.31 7.12 7.80
C GLY A 206 -39.28 8.57 8.26
N GLY A 207 -38.11 9.06 8.66
CA GLY A 207 -37.87 10.49 8.87
C GLY A 207 -37.74 11.26 7.55
N ASN A 208 -37.34 12.52 7.61
CA ASN A 208 -37.37 13.41 6.44
C ASN A 208 -36.08 14.15 6.19
N ARG A 209 -34.97 13.81 6.85
CA ARG A 209 -33.68 14.51 6.71
C ARG A 209 -32.48 13.60 6.89
N VAL A 210 -31.37 14.05 6.35
CA VAL A 210 -30.02 13.56 6.67
C VAL A 210 -29.27 14.67 7.38
N THR A 211 -28.77 14.40 8.57
CA THR A 211 -27.96 15.35 9.35
C THR A 211 -26.51 14.94 9.30
N VAL A 212 -25.61 15.89 9.06
CA VAL A 212 -24.17 15.70 9.14
C VAL A 212 -23.64 16.42 10.37
N ASN A 213 -23.10 15.68 11.30
CA ASN A 213 -22.41 16.19 12.49
C ASN A 213 -20.91 16.13 12.25
N LEU A 214 -20.23 17.25 12.37
CA LEU A 214 -18.79 17.40 12.23
C LEU A 214 -18.18 17.46 13.64
N HIS A 215 -17.50 16.41 14.01
CA HIS A 215 -16.78 16.29 15.30
C HIS A 215 -15.32 16.60 15.08
N THR A 216 -14.76 17.51 15.87
CA THR A 216 -13.41 18.03 15.67
C THR A 216 -12.56 17.88 16.92
N VAL A 217 -11.25 17.83 16.76
CA VAL A 217 -10.28 17.85 17.85
C VAL A 217 -9.70 19.25 18.10
N TYR A 218 -10.01 20.20 17.18
CA TYR A 218 -9.62 21.60 17.25
C TYR A 218 -10.81 22.50 16.91
N PRO A 219 -10.93 23.69 17.49
CA PRO A 219 -11.96 24.65 17.10
C PRO A 219 -11.76 25.14 15.66
N TYR A 220 -12.84 25.21 14.91
CA TYR A 220 -12.86 25.74 13.55
C TYR A 220 -13.35 27.20 13.52
N ASP A 221 -12.79 27.95 12.57
CA ASP A 221 -13.24 29.32 12.29
C ASP A 221 -14.44 29.29 11.33
N ARG A 222 -14.30 28.57 10.23
CA ARG A 222 -15.38 28.43 9.22
C ARG A 222 -15.44 26.99 8.69
N PRO A 223 -16.26 26.13 9.25
CA PRO A 223 -16.56 24.86 8.64
C PRO A 223 -17.66 25.02 7.60
N ASP A 224 -17.34 24.76 6.34
CA ASP A 224 -18.28 24.81 5.21
C ASP A 224 -18.85 23.42 4.96
N PHE A 225 -20.16 23.35 4.68
CA PHE A 225 -20.83 22.14 4.27
C PHE A 225 -21.54 22.35 2.94
N ARG A 226 -21.29 21.43 2.01
CA ARG A 226 -21.93 21.41 0.69
C ARG A 226 -22.48 20.03 0.41
N ALA A 227 -23.73 19.96 -0.03
CA ALA A 227 -24.34 18.74 -0.49
C ALA A 227 -24.71 18.89 -1.97
N PHE A 228 -24.27 17.92 -2.75
CA PHE A 228 -24.59 17.84 -4.17
C PHE A 228 -25.48 16.64 -4.40
N PHE A 229 -26.63 16.85 -5.04
CA PHE A 229 -27.41 15.75 -5.59
C PHE A 229 -26.94 15.54 -7.02
N ARG A 230 -26.01 14.64 -7.22
CA ARG A 230 -25.31 14.48 -8.49
C ARG A 230 -26.18 13.98 -9.63
N GLY A 231 -25.79 14.29 -10.83
CA GLY A 231 -26.42 14.11 -12.10
C GLY A 231 -26.37 15.37 -12.97
N LEU A 232 -25.80 16.45 -12.37
CA LEU A 232 -25.58 17.73 -13.01
C LEU A 232 -24.11 18.09 -12.70
N GLY A 233 -23.28 18.59 -13.39
CA GLY A 233 -21.85 18.41 -13.27
C GLY A 233 -21.02 19.62 -12.90
N THR A 234 -21.57 20.73 -12.40
CA THR A 234 -20.80 21.95 -12.15
C THR A 234 -20.88 22.42 -10.71
N VAL A 235 -19.88 23.20 -10.28
CA VAL A 235 -19.85 23.88 -8.97
C VAL A 235 -21.07 24.78 -8.76
N ALA A 236 -21.72 25.25 -9.86
CA ALA A 236 -22.93 26.06 -9.82
C ALA A 236 -24.18 25.29 -9.34
N GLU A 237 -24.08 23.99 -9.22
CA GLU A 237 -25.21 23.10 -8.90
C GLU A 237 -25.19 22.63 -7.45
N TYR A 238 -24.74 23.47 -6.53
CA TYR A 238 -24.90 23.22 -5.09
C TYR A 238 -26.36 23.28 -4.70
N PHE A 239 -26.88 22.17 -4.21
CA PHE A 239 -28.27 22.12 -3.69
C PHE A 239 -28.33 22.44 -2.20
N HIS A 240 -27.23 22.41 -1.53
CA HIS A 240 -27.08 22.87 -0.17
C HIS A 240 -25.64 23.36 -0.01
N ASN A 241 -25.47 24.66 0.14
CA ASN A 241 -24.17 25.29 0.33
C ASN A 241 -24.28 26.23 1.52
N ALA A 242 -23.94 25.76 2.70
CA ALA A 242 -24.06 26.50 3.94
C ALA A 242 -22.90 26.20 4.86
N GLN A 243 -22.64 27.10 5.79
CA GLN A 243 -21.79 26.80 6.93
C GLN A 243 -22.53 25.88 7.89
N PHE A 244 -21.77 25.06 8.60
CA PHE A 244 -22.31 24.31 9.73
C PHE A 244 -22.77 25.27 10.83
N THR A 245 -23.85 24.94 11.49
CA THR A 245 -24.27 25.57 12.73
C THR A 245 -23.37 25.09 13.86
N THR A 246 -22.76 26.01 14.58
CA THR A 246 -21.92 25.71 15.75
C THR A 246 -22.79 25.26 16.93
N VAL A 247 -22.58 24.05 17.40
CA VAL A 247 -23.16 23.54 18.66
C VAL A 247 -22.23 23.90 19.82
N ASN A 248 -20.94 23.65 19.64
CA ASN A 248 -19.87 24.07 20.53
C ASN A 248 -18.55 24.10 19.73
N ASP A 249 -17.43 24.41 20.36
CA ASP A 249 -16.10 24.51 19.70
C ASP A 249 -15.62 23.21 19.05
N TYR A 250 -16.24 22.07 19.35
CA TYR A 250 -15.83 20.75 18.87
C TYR A 250 -16.93 19.98 18.14
N LEU A 251 -18.11 20.60 18.01
CA LEU A 251 -19.26 20.00 17.32
C LEU A 251 -19.99 21.04 16.48
N TYR A 252 -20.16 20.69 15.20
CA TYR A 252 -20.88 21.50 14.23
C TYR A 252 -21.89 20.61 13.50
N THR A 253 -23.04 21.15 13.10
CA THR A 253 -24.12 20.37 12.51
C THR A 253 -24.72 21.04 11.28
N SER A 254 -25.14 20.27 10.30
CA SER A 254 -25.92 20.73 9.17
C SER A 254 -26.90 19.63 8.73
N SER A 255 -28.07 19.99 8.23
CA SER A 255 -29.11 19.05 7.82
C SER A 255 -29.61 19.34 6.42
N VAL A 256 -29.91 18.28 5.66
CA VAL A 256 -30.48 18.35 4.32
C VAL A 256 -31.78 17.54 4.31
N ASN A 257 -32.88 18.12 3.83
CA ASN A 257 -34.19 17.46 3.76
C ASN A 257 -34.84 17.58 2.37
N PHE A 258 -34.22 18.30 1.44
CA PHE A 258 -34.76 18.56 0.12
C PHE A 258 -33.75 18.27 -0.96
N ASN A 259 -34.17 17.53 -1.99
CA ASN A 259 -33.40 17.30 -3.21
C ASN A 259 -33.78 18.37 -4.25
N ALA A 260 -33.00 19.43 -4.34
CA ALA A 260 -33.28 20.57 -5.21
C ALA A 260 -33.19 20.19 -6.69
N LYS A 261 -32.39 19.20 -7.07
CA LYS A 261 -32.33 18.70 -8.44
C LYS A 261 -33.68 18.14 -8.90
N GLU A 262 -34.31 17.35 -8.03
CA GLU A 262 -35.57 16.68 -8.34
C GLU A 262 -36.79 17.50 -7.91
N GLY A 263 -36.59 18.64 -7.24
CA GLY A 263 -37.67 19.49 -6.76
C GLY A 263 -38.56 18.86 -5.69
N ARG A 264 -38.04 17.94 -4.87
CA ARG A 264 -38.80 17.17 -3.88
C ARG A 264 -38.02 16.93 -2.59
N ALA A 265 -38.67 16.45 -1.57
CA ALA A 265 -38.00 15.94 -0.38
C ALA A 265 -37.02 14.80 -0.73
N ILE A 266 -35.92 14.69 0.04
CA ILE A 266 -35.00 13.57 -0.09
C ILE A 266 -35.70 12.25 0.22
N ARG A 267 -35.24 11.18 -0.42
CA ARG A 267 -35.76 9.81 -0.25
C ARG A 267 -34.67 8.77 -0.31
N VAL A 268 -34.99 7.56 0.15
CA VAL A 268 -34.08 6.41 0.01
C VAL A 268 -33.66 6.23 -1.45
N GLY A 269 -32.36 6.01 -1.67
CA GLY A 269 -31.75 5.88 -2.99
C GLY A 269 -31.22 7.18 -3.59
N ASP A 270 -31.49 8.36 -3.00
CA ASP A 270 -30.86 9.60 -3.45
C ASP A 270 -29.34 9.55 -3.21
N ARG A 271 -28.57 10.03 -4.18
CA ARG A 271 -27.11 10.09 -4.09
C ARG A 271 -26.68 11.47 -3.62
N MET A 272 -26.02 11.53 -2.49
CA MET A 272 -25.51 12.76 -1.91
C MET A 272 -23.98 12.74 -1.93
N GLU A 273 -23.37 13.63 -2.69
CA GLU A 273 -21.97 13.93 -2.54
C GLU A 273 -21.83 15.05 -1.49
N LEU A 274 -21.19 14.71 -0.37
CA LEU A 274 -21.02 15.63 0.75
C LEU A 274 -19.58 16.15 0.73
N GLU A 275 -19.41 17.44 0.59
CA GLU A 275 -18.13 18.13 0.68
C GLU A 275 -18.05 18.87 2.01
N VAL A 276 -16.98 18.62 2.76
CA VAL A 276 -16.71 19.24 4.05
C VAL A 276 -15.39 19.99 3.96
N GLY A 277 -15.44 21.31 3.94
CA GLY A 277 -14.27 22.20 3.99
C GLY A 277 -14.10 22.78 5.38
N VAL A 278 -12.87 22.81 5.88
CA VAL A 278 -12.58 23.27 7.24
C VAL A 278 -11.43 24.26 7.28
N PHE A 279 -11.51 25.22 8.22
CA PHE A 279 -10.42 26.13 8.54
C PHE A 279 -10.24 26.14 10.06
N LEU A 280 -9.03 25.84 10.51
CA LEU A 280 -8.70 25.91 11.94
C LEU A 280 -8.74 27.36 12.42
N ARG A 281 -9.30 27.60 13.60
CA ARG A 281 -9.28 28.92 14.27
C ARG A 281 -7.87 29.34 14.66
N GLN A 282 -7.05 28.38 15.04
CA GLN A 282 -5.63 28.56 15.30
C GLN A 282 -4.82 27.55 14.52
N PRO A 283 -3.64 27.92 14.03
CA PRO A 283 -2.81 26.97 13.29
C PRO A 283 -2.36 25.81 14.18
N VAL A 284 -2.35 24.61 13.63
CA VAL A 284 -1.73 23.43 14.24
C VAL A 284 -0.45 23.16 13.46
N GLU A 285 0.68 23.08 14.15
CA GLU A 285 2.00 22.95 13.51
C GLU A 285 2.26 24.02 12.43
N GLY A 286 1.79 25.24 12.67
CA GLY A 286 1.93 26.35 11.75
C GLY A 286 0.95 26.38 10.58
N ARG A 287 -0.09 25.54 10.57
CA ARG A 287 -1.00 25.35 9.42
C ARG A 287 -2.46 25.51 9.82
N PHE A 288 -3.25 26.06 8.92
CA PHE A 288 -4.69 26.31 9.11
C PHE A 288 -5.60 25.22 8.54
N ASN A 289 -5.07 24.15 7.98
CA ASN A 289 -5.82 23.02 7.43
C ASN A 289 -6.82 23.42 6.35
N TYR A 290 -6.32 23.88 5.23
CA TYR A 290 -7.18 24.24 4.11
C TYR A 290 -7.27 23.11 3.10
N TYR A 291 -8.27 22.26 3.22
CA TYR A 291 -8.69 21.32 2.17
C TYR A 291 -10.11 20.84 2.43
N SER A 292 -10.77 20.32 1.39
CA SER A 292 -12.10 19.75 1.46
C SER A 292 -12.07 18.24 1.37
N THR A 293 -12.82 17.58 2.23
CA THR A 293 -13.05 16.12 2.16
C THR A 293 -14.39 15.86 1.50
N THR A 294 -14.42 14.94 0.53
CA THR A 294 -15.63 14.57 -0.19
C THR A 294 -16.03 13.12 0.08
N TYR A 295 -17.31 12.93 0.37
CA TYR A 295 -17.90 11.61 0.61
C TYR A 295 -19.09 11.39 -0.33
N LEU A 296 -19.21 10.19 -0.90
CA LEU A 296 -20.47 9.78 -1.54
C LEU A 296 -21.27 8.94 -0.57
N TYR A 297 -22.48 9.44 -0.26
CA TYR A 297 -23.47 8.79 0.59
C TYR A 297 -24.73 8.47 -0.21
N MET A 298 -25.23 7.27 -0.06
CA MET A 298 -26.54 6.86 -0.59
C MET A 298 -27.56 6.87 0.53
N VAL A 299 -28.61 7.68 0.41
CA VAL A 299 -29.67 7.74 1.41
C VAL A 299 -30.29 6.35 1.59
N GLY A 300 -30.32 5.87 2.82
CA GLY A 300 -30.84 4.56 3.20
C GLY A 300 -29.85 3.40 3.17
N SER A 301 -28.61 3.60 2.68
CA SER A 301 -27.65 2.48 2.56
C SER A 301 -26.76 2.28 3.77
N GLY A 302 -26.46 3.35 4.50
CA GLY A 302 -25.38 3.36 5.48
C GLY A 302 -23.99 3.22 4.84
N GLY A 303 -22.98 3.71 5.54
CA GLY A 303 -21.60 3.73 5.05
C GLY A 303 -21.36 4.80 3.99
N VAL A 304 -20.08 4.94 3.59
CA VAL A 304 -19.67 5.73 2.43
C VAL A 304 -19.11 4.79 1.39
N VAL A 305 -19.38 5.05 0.11
CA VAL A 305 -19.01 4.14 -0.97
C VAL A 305 -17.88 4.76 -1.81
N PRO A 306 -16.96 3.95 -2.34
CA PRO A 306 -16.12 4.37 -3.44
C PRO A 306 -17.01 4.83 -4.60
N TYR A 307 -16.64 5.94 -5.22
CA TYR A 307 -17.43 6.50 -6.32
C TYR A 307 -16.62 6.53 -7.60
N ASP A 308 -17.34 6.42 -8.70
CA ASP A 308 -16.85 6.69 -10.05
C ASP A 308 -17.48 7.98 -10.57
N VAL A 309 -17.01 8.46 -11.71
CA VAL A 309 -17.45 9.71 -12.31
C VAL A 309 -17.80 9.44 -13.77
N THR A 310 -18.97 9.85 -14.21
CA THR A 310 -19.42 9.64 -15.59
C THR A 310 -19.25 10.89 -16.45
N GLY A 311 -18.74 10.68 -17.66
CA GLY A 311 -18.74 11.67 -18.75
C GLY A 311 -18.03 12.97 -18.44
N SER A 312 -18.28 13.97 -19.30
CA SER A 312 -17.74 15.35 -19.17
C SER A 312 -18.32 16.11 -17.97
N ILE A 313 -19.35 15.57 -17.35
CA ILE A 313 -20.13 16.24 -16.31
C ILE A 313 -19.72 15.79 -14.90
N ARG A 314 -18.79 14.88 -14.73
CA ARG A 314 -18.26 14.44 -13.44
C ARG A 314 -19.36 14.08 -12.41
N ASP A 315 -20.41 13.38 -12.86
CA ASP A 315 -21.46 12.88 -11.97
C ASP A 315 -20.89 11.75 -11.10
N SER A 316 -20.85 11.96 -9.78
CA SER A 316 -20.42 10.94 -8.84
C SER A 316 -21.48 9.85 -8.73
N ILE A 317 -21.10 8.64 -9.10
CA ILE A 317 -21.94 7.44 -8.98
C ILE A 317 -21.27 6.43 -8.05
N PRO A 318 -22.03 5.61 -7.33
CA PRO A 318 -21.44 4.51 -6.60
C PRO A 318 -20.68 3.61 -7.57
N MET A 319 -19.40 3.35 -7.27
CA MET A 319 -18.63 2.42 -8.07
C MET A 319 -19.18 1.00 -7.84
N PRO A 320 -19.59 0.27 -8.89
CA PRO A 320 -20.02 -1.12 -8.73
C PRO A 320 -18.91 -1.96 -8.08
N GLN A 321 -19.28 -2.89 -7.21
CA GLN A 321 -18.32 -3.72 -6.47
C GLN A 321 -17.35 -4.49 -7.40
N ALA A 322 -17.83 -4.86 -8.59
CA ALA A 322 -16.97 -5.48 -9.62
C ALA A 322 -15.83 -4.56 -10.10
N GLY A 323 -15.99 -3.25 -9.94
CA GLY A 323 -14.96 -2.24 -10.26
C GLY A 323 -13.91 -2.04 -9.17
N TRP A 324 -14.13 -2.54 -7.96
CA TRP A 324 -13.23 -2.34 -6.82
C TRP A 324 -11.99 -3.23 -6.91
N SER A 325 -11.11 -2.97 -7.88
CA SER A 325 -9.90 -3.79 -8.09
C SER A 325 -9.01 -3.84 -6.85
N GLY A 326 -8.83 -2.73 -6.17
CA GLY A 326 -8.06 -2.58 -4.92
C GLY A 326 -8.93 -2.37 -3.68
N GLY A 327 -10.17 -2.85 -3.66
CA GLY A 327 -11.09 -2.57 -2.55
C GLY A 327 -11.31 -1.07 -2.36
N ARG A 328 -11.19 -0.57 -1.13
CA ARG A 328 -11.34 0.86 -0.80
C ARG A 328 -10.20 1.76 -1.31
N THR A 329 -9.07 1.19 -1.70
CA THR A 329 -7.97 1.96 -2.29
C THR A 329 -8.23 2.31 -3.75
N THR A 330 -9.28 1.76 -4.36
CA THR A 330 -9.56 1.84 -5.78
C THR A 330 -9.78 3.29 -6.23
N LEU A 331 -9.13 3.64 -7.33
CA LEU A 331 -9.26 4.93 -7.99
C LEU A 331 -10.42 4.90 -8.99
N SER A 332 -11.15 6.00 -9.13
CA SER A 332 -12.19 6.14 -10.15
C SER A 332 -11.64 6.00 -11.57
N SER A 333 -12.49 5.59 -12.52
CA SER A 333 -12.07 5.40 -13.91
C SER A 333 -11.51 6.67 -14.57
N PRO A 334 -12.07 7.88 -14.38
CA PRO A 334 -11.48 9.10 -14.93
C PRO A 334 -10.08 9.37 -14.38
N GLN A 335 -9.87 9.20 -13.08
CA GLN A 335 -8.56 9.37 -12.46
C GLN A 335 -7.55 8.34 -12.95
N SER A 336 -8.00 7.12 -13.24
CA SER A 336 -7.16 6.08 -13.84
C SER A 336 -6.85 6.33 -15.31
N ASN A 337 -7.64 7.15 -15.98
CA ASN A 337 -7.47 7.49 -17.39
C ASN A 337 -6.70 8.79 -17.64
N GLU A 338 -6.34 9.52 -16.60
CA GLU A 338 -5.48 10.71 -16.72
C GLU A 338 -4.13 10.29 -17.32
N PRO A 339 -3.68 10.91 -18.44
CA PRO A 339 -2.52 10.42 -19.19
C PRO A 339 -1.26 10.31 -18.36
N ASP A 340 -1.01 11.30 -17.50
CA ASP A 340 0.27 11.45 -16.83
C ASP A 340 0.28 10.95 -15.37
N ASN A 341 -0.85 10.45 -14.83
CA ASN A 341 -0.97 10.19 -13.41
C ASN A 341 -1.61 8.85 -13.03
N ARG A 342 -1.90 8.00 -13.97
CA ARG A 342 -2.69 6.78 -13.77
C ARG A 342 -2.23 5.89 -12.63
N PHE A 343 -0.91 5.69 -12.48
CA PHE A 343 -0.31 4.85 -11.46
C PHE A 343 0.41 5.66 -10.35
N LEU A 344 0.42 6.98 -10.44
CA LEU A 344 1.06 7.85 -9.46
C LEU A 344 0.11 8.31 -8.33
N GLN A 345 -1.16 7.93 -8.41
CA GLN A 345 -2.22 8.39 -7.53
C GLN A 345 -2.18 7.71 -6.18
N MET A 346 -2.43 8.46 -5.12
CA MET A 346 -2.62 7.91 -3.78
C MET A 346 -3.90 7.08 -3.68
N ALA A 347 -3.91 6.12 -2.77
CA ALA A 347 -5.10 5.33 -2.45
C ALA A 347 -6.30 6.23 -2.14
N ASN A 348 -7.50 5.86 -2.64
CA ASN A 348 -8.72 6.66 -2.46
C ASN A 348 -9.11 6.84 -0.98
N ASN A 349 -8.71 5.93 -0.12
CA ASN A 349 -8.97 5.96 1.33
C ASN A 349 -7.74 6.38 2.16
N LEU A 350 -6.75 7.04 1.54
CA LEU A 350 -5.54 7.48 2.24
C LEU A 350 -5.90 8.47 3.36
N ALA A 351 -5.39 8.21 4.56
CA ALA A 351 -5.58 9.08 5.71
C ALA A 351 -4.58 10.25 5.70
N PRO A 352 -4.95 11.44 6.22
CA PRO A 352 -4.02 12.57 6.33
C PRO A 352 -2.72 12.24 7.05
N VAL A 353 -2.77 11.41 8.09
CA VAL A 353 -1.57 10.96 8.83
C VAL A 353 -0.58 10.18 7.95
N SER A 354 -1.06 9.51 6.90
CA SER A 354 -0.22 8.79 5.94
C SER A 354 0.22 9.66 4.76
N ALA A 355 -0.49 10.76 4.50
CA ALA A 355 -0.33 11.55 3.30
C ALA A 355 1.01 12.29 3.22
N GLN A 356 1.47 12.86 4.33
CA GLN A 356 2.76 13.56 4.37
C GLN A 356 3.91 12.60 4.02
N ALA A 357 3.93 11.42 4.66
CA ALA A 357 4.96 10.41 4.37
C ALA A 357 4.82 9.83 2.96
N PHE A 358 3.59 9.76 2.40
CA PHE A 358 3.36 9.37 1.02
C PHE A 358 4.02 10.35 0.04
N VAL A 359 3.79 11.65 0.17
CA VAL A 359 4.38 12.64 -0.75
C VAL A 359 5.88 12.78 -0.58
N GLU A 360 6.40 12.66 0.64
CA GLU A 360 7.84 12.63 0.89
C GLU A 360 8.49 11.38 0.28
N GLY A 361 7.85 10.23 0.39
CA GLY A 361 8.30 8.99 -0.26
C GLY A 361 8.25 9.07 -1.79
N ARG A 362 7.21 9.70 -2.34
CA ARG A 362 7.13 9.99 -3.77
C ARG A 362 8.30 10.86 -4.23
N ARG A 363 8.62 11.90 -3.48
CA ARG A 363 9.76 12.76 -3.77
C ARG A 363 11.07 11.97 -3.82
N ILE A 364 11.31 11.06 -2.87
CA ILE A 364 12.50 10.19 -2.88
C ILE A 364 12.49 9.28 -4.13
N HIS A 365 11.35 8.69 -4.48
CA HIS A 365 11.20 7.82 -5.65
C HIS A 365 11.54 8.53 -6.96
N HIS A 366 11.19 9.82 -7.08
CA HIS A 366 11.42 10.65 -8.23
C HIS A 366 12.79 11.34 -8.24
N THR A 367 13.60 11.15 -7.20
CA THR A 367 14.92 11.80 -7.07
C THR A 367 16.01 11.00 -7.79
N ASN A 368 16.85 11.70 -8.52
CA ASN A 368 18.12 11.19 -9.01
C ASN A 368 19.15 11.23 -7.88
N PHE A 369 19.64 10.10 -7.43
CA PHE A 369 20.59 9.98 -6.33
C PHE A 369 22.02 10.43 -6.70
N GLY A 370 22.27 10.74 -7.97
CA GLY A 370 23.55 11.31 -8.43
C GLY A 370 23.64 12.81 -8.19
N ASP A 371 22.63 13.58 -8.61
CA ASP A 371 22.61 15.03 -8.58
C ASP A 371 21.51 15.65 -7.72
N GLY A 372 20.65 14.83 -7.14
CA GLY A 372 19.52 15.27 -6.31
C GLY A 372 18.34 15.85 -7.11
N SER A 373 18.40 15.90 -8.43
CA SER A 373 17.34 16.47 -9.27
C SER A 373 16.07 15.64 -9.20
N HIS A 374 14.92 16.31 -9.36
CA HIS A 374 13.61 15.67 -9.45
C HIS A 374 13.26 15.38 -10.90
N SER A 375 12.63 14.25 -11.18
CA SER A 375 12.25 13.84 -12.55
C SER A 375 11.13 14.68 -13.16
N GLU A 376 10.34 15.35 -12.34
CA GLU A 376 9.25 16.24 -12.78
C GLU A 376 9.68 17.71 -12.70
N PRO A 377 9.40 18.51 -13.76
CA PRO A 377 9.76 19.92 -13.77
C PRO A 377 9.11 20.72 -12.65
N GLY A 378 9.82 21.75 -12.16
CA GLY A 378 9.31 22.68 -11.14
C GLY A 378 9.52 22.22 -9.69
N ASN A 379 9.88 20.98 -9.45
CA ASN A 379 10.19 20.51 -8.11
C ASN A 379 11.66 20.81 -7.75
N PRO A 380 11.94 21.26 -6.50
CA PRO A 380 13.30 21.53 -6.07
C PRO A 380 14.11 20.25 -5.91
N ALA A 381 15.43 20.34 -6.11
CA ALA A 381 16.33 19.22 -5.88
C ALA A 381 16.33 18.76 -4.41
N LEU A 382 16.41 17.47 -4.19
CA LEU A 382 16.54 16.85 -2.87
C LEU A 382 18.02 16.60 -2.57
N THR A 383 18.72 17.68 -2.20
CA THR A 383 20.18 17.69 -2.07
C THR A 383 20.74 16.72 -1.03
N GLN A 384 19.93 16.35 -0.02
CA GLN A 384 20.32 15.35 0.98
C GLN A 384 20.58 13.94 0.40
N HIS A 385 20.07 13.67 -0.80
CA HIS A 385 20.28 12.40 -1.50
C HIS A 385 21.31 12.50 -2.64
N GLN A 386 21.82 13.70 -2.91
CA GLN A 386 22.85 13.92 -3.92
C GLN A 386 24.15 13.17 -3.57
N GLY A 387 24.74 12.54 -4.58
CA GLY A 387 26.02 11.84 -4.46
C GLY A 387 25.95 10.50 -3.73
N LYS A 388 24.75 9.93 -3.53
CA LYS A 388 24.56 8.65 -2.84
C LYS A 388 24.52 7.43 -3.78
N LEU A 389 24.69 7.61 -5.08
CA LEU A 389 24.83 6.46 -5.97
C LEU A 389 26.06 5.65 -5.58
N GLY A 390 25.90 4.34 -5.49
CA GLY A 390 27.00 3.43 -5.22
C GLY A 390 28.09 3.48 -6.28
N PRO A 391 29.25 2.85 -6.04
CA PRO A 391 30.31 2.86 -7.03
C PRO A 391 29.86 2.28 -8.37
N SER A 392 29.06 1.22 -8.35
CA SER A 392 28.40 0.62 -9.51
C SER A 392 26.89 0.66 -9.34
N TYR A 393 26.12 0.84 -10.42
CA TYR A 393 24.66 0.92 -10.39
C TYR A 393 24.01 0.68 -11.76
N VAL A 394 22.73 0.34 -11.76
CA VAL A 394 21.93 0.15 -12.98
C VAL A 394 21.34 1.48 -13.44
N ALA A 395 20.68 2.20 -12.56
CA ALA A 395 19.97 3.44 -12.89
C ALA A 395 20.09 4.45 -11.73
N PRO A 396 20.00 5.76 -12.01
CA PRO A 396 20.21 6.78 -10.98
C PRO A 396 18.96 7.08 -10.13
N SER A 397 17.79 6.58 -10.52
CA SER A 397 16.50 6.80 -9.83
C SER A 397 15.52 5.66 -10.09
N CYS A 398 14.54 5.49 -9.21
CA CYS A 398 13.50 4.46 -9.38
C CYS A 398 12.68 4.68 -10.66
N VAL A 399 12.34 5.94 -10.97
CA VAL A 399 11.55 6.30 -12.17
C VAL A 399 12.27 6.04 -13.48
N SER A 400 13.59 5.85 -13.46
CA SER A 400 14.34 5.46 -14.67
C SER A 400 13.90 4.10 -15.22
N CYS A 401 13.44 3.20 -14.35
CA CYS A 401 12.92 1.88 -14.71
C CYS A 401 11.41 1.80 -14.57
N HIS A 402 10.85 2.38 -13.50
CA HIS A 402 9.42 2.42 -13.24
C HIS A 402 8.78 3.70 -13.80
N VAL A 403 8.77 3.80 -15.14
CA VAL A 403 8.20 4.99 -15.82
C VAL A 403 6.75 5.19 -15.36
N GLN A 404 6.50 6.32 -14.69
CA GLN A 404 5.19 6.64 -14.10
C GLN A 404 4.60 5.51 -13.23
N ASN A 405 5.45 4.81 -12.46
CA ASN A 405 5.13 3.60 -11.69
C ASN A 405 4.66 2.41 -12.55
N GLY A 406 4.82 2.50 -13.85
CA GLY A 406 4.51 1.45 -14.82
C GLY A 406 5.71 0.55 -15.11
N ARG A 407 5.74 0.03 -16.34
CA ARG A 407 6.76 -0.89 -16.82
C ARG A 407 7.80 -0.16 -17.68
N ALA A 408 9.01 -0.68 -17.70
CA ALA A 408 9.98 -0.30 -18.72
C ALA A 408 9.59 -0.88 -20.09
N LEU A 409 10.03 -0.20 -21.14
CA LEU A 409 9.94 -0.70 -22.51
C LEU A 409 11.32 -1.15 -23.00
N PRO A 410 11.41 -2.20 -23.85
CA PRO A 410 12.65 -2.53 -24.51
C PRO A 410 13.17 -1.35 -25.33
N PRO A 411 14.45 -0.97 -25.18
CA PRO A 411 15.04 0.03 -26.03
C PRO A 411 15.21 -0.49 -27.46
N GLY A 412 15.56 0.40 -28.40
CA GLY A 412 15.94 0.01 -29.75
C GLY A 412 17.11 -0.97 -29.78
N THR A 413 17.19 -1.78 -30.82
CA THR A 413 18.29 -2.73 -31.02
C THR A 413 19.65 -2.04 -31.00
N ASN A 414 20.64 -2.71 -30.42
CA ASN A 414 22.00 -2.24 -30.19
C ASN A 414 22.13 -1.07 -29.21
N THR A 415 21.05 -0.72 -28.50
CA THR A 415 21.08 0.26 -27.41
C THR A 415 21.34 -0.46 -26.08
N THR A 416 22.19 0.12 -25.23
CA THR A 416 22.47 -0.40 -23.88
C THR A 416 21.18 -0.45 -23.04
N LEU A 417 20.98 -1.56 -22.33
CA LEU A 417 19.87 -1.74 -21.41
C LEU A 417 20.15 -0.94 -20.12
N THR A 418 19.65 0.28 -20.05
CA THR A 418 19.83 1.17 -18.90
C THR A 418 18.59 1.30 -18.01
N ASN A 419 17.51 0.65 -18.41
CA ASN A 419 16.21 0.58 -17.75
C ASN A 419 15.74 -0.87 -17.51
N TYR A 420 16.69 -1.82 -17.60
CA TYR A 420 16.52 -3.23 -17.29
C TYR A 420 17.41 -3.60 -16.12
N VAL A 421 16.93 -4.52 -15.30
CA VAL A 421 17.76 -5.26 -14.36
C VAL A 421 18.24 -6.53 -15.05
N VAL A 422 19.56 -6.65 -15.24
CA VAL A 422 20.15 -7.90 -15.75
C VAL A 422 20.66 -8.67 -14.53
N LYS A 423 19.84 -9.62 -14.03
CA LYS A 423 20.27 -10.53 -12.98
C LYS A 423 21.33 -11.47 -13.51
N VAL A 424 22.33 -11.74 -12.69
CA VAL A 424 23.43 -12.67 -13.00
C VAL A 424 23.64 -13.61 -11.83
N GLY A 425 24.29 -14.73 -12.05
CA GLY A 425 24.59 -15.69 -11.00
C GLY A 425 25.13 -16.99 -11.53
N GLN A 426 25.37 -17.92 -10.65
CA GLN A 426 25.77 -19.28 -10.96
C GLN A 426 24.55 -20.17 -11.21
N SER A 427 24.73 -21.32 -11.86
CA SER A 427 23.65 -22.27 -12.14
C SER A 427 23.00 -22.87 -10.88
N ASN A 428 23.67 -22.78 -9.74
CA ASN A 428 23.14 -23.21 -8.44
C ASN A 428 22.44 -22.07 -7.67
N GLY A 429 22.26 -20.89 -8.26
CA GLY A 429 21.66 -19.70 -7.65
C GLY A 429 22.58 -18.86 -6.78
N ALA A 430 23.88 -19.23 -6.65
CA ALA A 430 24.84 -18.42 -5.95
C ALA A 430 25.23 -17.17 -6.75
N ALA A 431 25.76 -16.15 -6.08
CA ALA A 431 26.25 -14.93 -6.72
C ALA A 431 27.32 -15.24 -7.78
N ASP A 432 27.34 -14.46 -8.86
CA ASP A 432 28.45 -14.47 -9.78
C ASP A 432 29.72 -13.99 -9.03
N PRO A 433 30.88 -14.68 -9.18
CA PRO A 433 32.09 -14.34 -8.42
C PRO A 433 32.59 -12.90 -8.60
N PHE A 434 32.31 -12.29 -9.75
CA PHE A 434 32.83 -10.95 -10.12
C PHE A 434 31.73 -9.89 -10.20
N LEU A 435 30.47 -10.27 -10.42
CA LEU A 435 29.38 -9.35 -10.70
C LEU A 435 28.32 -9.31 -9.58
N GLY A 436 28.38 -10.20 -8.59
CA GLY A 436 27.34 -10.30 -7.58
C GLY A 436 26.04 -10.90 -8.13
N TYR A 437 24.92 -10.27 -7.89
CA TYR A 437 23.58 -10.69 -8.37
C TYR A 437 23.04 -9.83 -9.51
N ARG A 438 23.73 -8.71 -9.85
CA ARG A 438 23.34 -7.77 -10.89
C ARG A 438 24.53 -7.38 -11.76
N LEU A 439 24.31 -7.26 -13.06
CA LEU A 439 25.22 -6.58 -13.95
C LEU A 439 24.94 -5.08 -13.89
N GLN A 440 25.89 -4.29 -13.43
CA GLN A 440 25.76 -2.85 -13.22
C GLN A 440 26.46 -2.07 -14.34
N PRO A 441 25.70 -1.52 -15.32
CA PRO A 441 26.28 -0.92 -16.52
C PRO A 441 26.83 0.48 -16.31
N ARG A 442 26.70 1.04 -15.12
CA ARG A 442 27.18 2.39 -14.78
C ARG A 442 28.06 2.37 -13.55
N ARG A 443 28.95 3.36 -13.49
CA ARG A 443 29.84 3.55 -12.35
C ARG A 443 30.09 5.03 -12.09
N THR A 444 30.23 5.41 -10.82
CA THR A 444 30.53 6.81 -10.42
C THR A 444 31.96 7.18 -10.79
N SER A 445 32.89 6.22 -10.82
CA SER A 445 34.29 6.41 -11.27
C SER A 445 34.89 5.09 -11.74
N GLY A 446 35.78 5.17 -12.73
CA GLY A 446 36.44 3.99 -13.31
C GLY A 446 35.58 3.28 -14.38
N THR A 447 35.98 2.06 -14.75
CA THR A 447 35.29 1.27 -15.78
C THR A 447 34.08 0.55 -15.24
N PRO A 448 32.90 0.65 -15.88
CA PRO A 448 31.73 -0.15 -15.52
C PRO A 448 31.97 -1.66 -15.61
N GLU A 449 31.22 -2.44 -14.84
CA GLU A 449 31.33 -3.91 -14.84
C GLU A 449 31.11 -4.50 -16.22
N GLY A 450 30.07 -4.03 -16.88
CA GLY A 450 29.66 -4.44 -18.22
C GLY A 450 28.27 -3.91 -18.54
N ALA A 451 27.83 -4.12 -19.77
CA ALA A 451 26.51 -3.72 -20.19
C ALA A 451 25.91 -4.77 -21.14
N ALA A 452 24.61 -4.94 -21.07
CA ALA A 452 23.84 -5.75 -22.01
C ALA A 452 23.14 -4.87 -23.05
N ARG A 453 22.89 -5.43 -24.23
CA ARG A 453 22.04 -4.82 -25.27
C ARG A 453 21.27 -5.92 -26.00
N ILE A 454 20.11 -5.58 -26.54
CA ILE A 454 19.38 -6.43 -27.48
C ILE A 454 19.96 -6.21 -28.87
N THR A 455 20.54 -7.23 -29.47
CA THR A 455 21.14 -7.15 -30.82
C THR A 455 20.15 -7.48 -31.92
N GLY A 456 19.12 -8.23 -31.60
CA GLY A 456 18.09 -8.66 -32.52
C GLY A 456 16.96 -9.40 -31.82
N TRP A 457 16.08 -9.94 -32.61
CA TRP A 457 14.94 -10.72 -32.17
C TRP A 457 14.83 -12.02 -32.98
N THR A 458 14.92 -13.14 -32.29
CA THR A 458 14.62 -14.44 -32.91
C THR A 458 13.11 -14.60 -32.98
N VAL A 459 12.58 -14.70 -34.21
CA VAL A 459 11.13 -14.79 -34.49
C VAL A 459 10.72 -16.24 -34.68
N SER A 460 9.58 -16.60 -34.10
CA SER A 460 8.90 -17.88 -34.35
C SER A 460 7.46 -17.62 -34.77
N SER A 461 6.99 -18.32 -35.82
CA SER A 461 5.63 -18.17 -36.33
C SER A 461 4.75 -19.33 -35.87
N GLY A 462 3.46 -19.06 -35.70
CA GLY A 462 2.44 -20.05 -35.39
C GLY A 462 1.12 -19.71 -36.05
N THR A 463 0.11 -20.55 -35.83
CA THR A 463 -1.21 -20.39 -36.43
C THR A 463 -2.29 -20.60 -35.37
N TYR A 464 -3.26 -19.70 -35.32
CA TYR A 464 -4.48 -19.88 -34.56
C TYR A 464 -5.37 -20.99 -35.12
N GLY A 465 -6.30 -21.49 -34.31
CA GLY A 465 -7.25 -22.52 -34.74
C GLY A 465 -8.15 -22.11 -35.93
N ASP A 466 -8.32 -20.81 -36.18
CA ASP A 466 -9.06 -20.29 -37.34
C ASP A 466 -8.19 -20.08 -38.59
N GLY A 467 -6.92 -20.53 -38.56
CA GLY A 467 -5.98 -20.40 -39.66
C GLY A 467 -5.23 -19.08 -39.74
N THR A 468 -5.53 -18.10 -38.90
CA THR A 468 -4.80 -16.83 -38.87
C THR A 468 -3.39 -17.03 -38.30
N GLY A 469 -2.37 -16.45 -38.95
CA GLY A 469 -0.99 -16.50 -38.46
C GLY A 469 -0.72 -15.58 -37.31
N PHE A 470 0.26 -15.95 -36.47
CA PHE A 470 0.86 -15.05 -35.46
C PHE A 470 2.38 -15.23 -35.42
N GLU A 471 3.06 -14.22 -34.88
CA GLU A 471 4.50 -14.25 -34.69
C GLU A 471 4.82 -13.92 -33.22
N LEU A 472 5.76 -14.67 -32.66
CA LEU A 472 6.37 -14.41 -31.34
C LEU A 472 7.82 -14.06 -31.55
N ARG A 473 8.38 -13.24 -30.65
CA ARG A 473 9.78 -12.83 -30.70
C ARG A 473 10.47 -13.02 -29.36
N ARG A 474 11.72 -13.48 -29.38
CA ARG A 474 12.60 -13.59 -28.23
C ARG A 474 13.81 -12.66 -28.43
N PRO A 475 14.25 -11.90 -27.39
CA PRO A 475 15.42 -11.03 -27.55
C PRO A 475 16.71 -11.85 -27.61
N ASP A 476 17.64 -11.39 -28.46
CA ASP A 476 19.01 -11.87 -28.55
C ASP A 476 19.93 -10.85 -27.88
N TYR A 477 20.66 -11.27 -26.84
CA TYR A 477 21.48 -10.37 -26.03
C TYR A 477 22.97 -10.45 -26.40
N ALA A 478 23.67 -9.32 -26.32
CA ALA A 478 25.11 -9.26 -26.30
C ALA A 478 25.60 -8.40 -25.13
N PHE A 479 26.80 -8.69 -24.69
CA PHE A 479 27.42 -8.05 -23.53
C PHE A 479 28.71 -7.32 -23.93
N THR A 480 29.09 -6.34 -23.13
CA THR A 480 30.38 -5.63 -23.23
C THR A 480 31.12 -5.75 -21.90
N ASN A 481 32.43 -5.75 -21.91
CA ASN A 481 33.37 -5.93 -20.80
C ASN A 481 33.31 -7.34 -20.20
N ASN A 482 32.27 -7.67 -19.50
CA ASN A 482 32.04 -9.01 -18.93
C ASN A 482 30.79 -9.65 -19.55
N THR A 483 30.88 -10.94 -19.89
CA THR A 483 29.78 -11.75 -20.34
C THR A 483 29.45 -12.74 -19.23
N PRO A 484 28.31 -12.57 -18.54
CA PRO A 484 27.91 -13.50 -17.48
C PRO A 484 27.58 -14.88 -18.06
N THR A 485 27.90 -15.93 -17.30
CA THR A 485 27.60 -17.32 -17.72
C THR A 485 26.10 -17.59 -17.71
N ASN A 486 25.43 -17.12 -16.67
CA ASN A 486 23.96 -17.22 -16.54
C ASN A 486 23.41 -15.82 -16.25
N TYR A 487 22.34 -15.48 -16.96
CA TYR A 487 21.71 -14.17 -16.81
C TYR A 487 20.22 -14.21 -17.10
N SER A 488 19.51 -13.20 -16.57
CA SER A 488 18.12 -12.95 -16.82
C SER A 488 17.89 -11.44 -16.94
N ALA A 489 17.58 -10.98 -18.13
CA ALA A 489 17.23 -9.57 -18.35
C ALA A 489 15.76 -9.37 -18.02
N ARG A 490 15.46 -8.45 -17.11
CA ARG A 490 14.10 -8.24 -16.57
C ARG A 490 13.71 -6.78 -16.65
N ILE A 491 12.51 -6.51 -17.17
CA ILE A 491 11.90 -5.18 -17.08
C ILE A 491 11.28 -4.97 -15.69
N SER A 492 11.16 -3.71 -15.29
CA SER A 492 10.42 -3.35 -14.08
C SER A 492 8.93 -3.70 -14.21
N PRO A 493 8.30 -4.31 -13.19
CA PRO A 493 6.85 -4.44 -13.12
C PRO A 493 6.20 -3.11 -12.67
N GLN A 494 4.89 -3.00 -12.86
CA GLN A 494 4.10 -1.89 -12.29
C GLN A 494 4.07 -1.94 -10.77
N LEU A 495 3.93 -0.77 -10.10
CA LEU A 495 4.04 -0.64 -8.64
C LEU A 495 2.70 -0.53 -7.90
N VAL A 496 1.56 -0.38 -8.62
CA VAL A 496 0.25 -0.20 -7.96
C VAL A 496 -0.18 -1.44 -7.17
N GLY A 497 -0.76 -1.22 -6.01
CA GLY A 497 -1.33 -2.27 -5.19
C GLY A 497 -0.33 -3.16 -4.44
N MET A 498 0.96 -2.83 -4.41
CA MET A 498 1.97 -3.69 -3.74
C MET A 498 1.67 -3.87 -2.26
N GLY A 499 1.25 -2.83 -1.54
CA GLY A 499 0.85 -2.98 -0.13
C GLY A 499 -0.38 -3.86 0.07
N LEU A 500 -1.32 -3.88 -0.88
CA LEU A 500 -2.46 -4.80 -0.81
C LEU A 500 -2.02 -6.25 -1.01
N LEU A 501 -1.07 -6.53 -1.90
CA LEU A 501 -0.49 -7.86 -2.07
C LEU A 501 0.27 -8.30 -0.82
N GLU A 502 0.99 -7.38 -0.16
CA GLU A 502 1.63 -7.64 1.14
C GLU A 502 0.61 -7.98 2.22
N ALA A 503 -0.53 -7.29 2.21
CA ALA A 503 -1.59 -7.44 3.20
C ALA A 503 -2.36 -8.77 3.09
N ILE A 504 -2.23 -9.54 2.02
CA ILE A 504 -2.86 -10.86 1.91
C ILE A 504 -2.24 -11.80 2.95
N PRO A 505 -3.02 -12.50 3.79
CA PRO A 505 -2.48 -13.49 4.72
C PRO A 505 -1.67 -14.60 4.00
N GLU A 506 -0.54 -15.00 4.54
CA GLU A 506 0.26 -16.11 3.98
C GLU A 506 -0.56 -17.39 3.86
N SER A 507 -1.44 -17.65 4.84
CA SER A 507 -2.35 -18.79 4.82
C SER A 507 -3.34 -18.78 3.66
N ALA A 508 -3.76 -17.61 3.19
CA ALA A 508 -4.65 -17.51 2.03
C ALA A 508 -3.93 -17.89 0.73
N ILE A 509 -2.66 -17.54 0.60
CA ILE A 509 -1.83 -17.95 -0.54
C ILE A 509 -1.47 -19.44 -0.42
N ALA A 510 -1.12 -19.90 0.78
CA ALA A 510 -0.81 -21.31 1.03
C ALA A 510 -1.99 -22.24 0.69
N ALA A 511 -3.22 -21.76 0.89
CA ALA A 511 -4.44 -22.51 0.54
C ALA A 511 -4.66 -22.67 -0.99
N LEU A 512 -3.97 -21.88 -1.81
CA LEU A 512 -4.01 -21.98 -3.28
C LEU A 512 -2.87 -22.85 -3.83
N ALA A 513 -1.87 -23.16 -3.00
CA ALA A 513 -0.70 -23.94 -3.44
C ALA A 513 -1.03 -25.44 -3.56
N ASP A 514 -0.59 -26.05 -4.65
CA ASP A 514 -0.66 -27.50 -4.89
C ASP A 514 0.65 -28.03 -5.46
N PRO A 515 1.77 -27.97 -4.70
CA PRO A 515 3.11 -28.21 -5.23
C PRO A 515 3.32 -29.64 -5.78
N ASN A 516 2.41 -30.55 -5.52
CA ASN A 516 2.47 -31.93 -5.96
C ASN A 516 1.41 -32.27 -7.02
N ASP A 517 0.67 -31.26 -7.53
CA ASP A 517 -0.45 -31.47 -8.46
C ASP A 517 -1.41 -32.57 -7.95
N GLY A 518 -1.82 -32.44 -6.68
CA GLY A 518 -2.65 -33.43 -6.02
C GLY A 518 -4.05 -33.58 -6.60
N ASN A 519 -4.53 -32.56 -7.30
CA ASN A 519 -5.80 -32.57 -8.02
C ASN A 519 -5.69 -33.12 -9.46
N GLY A 520 -4.47 -33.28 -9.99
CA GLY A 520 -4.18 -33.88 -11.29
C GLY A 520 -4.54 -32.97 -12.48
N ASP A 521 -4.57 -31.66 -12.30
CA ASP A 521 -4.96 -30.73 -13.36
C ASP A 521 -3.77 -30.17 -14.15
N GLY A 522 -2.55 -30.58 -13.80
CA GLY A 522 -1.29 -30.21 -14.45
C GLY A 522 -0.76 -28.83 -14.02
N ILE A 523 -1.26 -28.28 -12.89
CA ILE A 523 -0.85 -27.01 -12.32
C ILE A 523 -0.38 -27.22 -10.90
N SER A 524 0.91 -27.04 -10.63
CA SER A 524 1.48 -27.36 -9.32
C SER A 524 1.49 -26.17 -8.37
N GLY A 525 1.65 -24.96 -8.80
CA GLY A 525 1.63 -23.74 -8.01
C GLY A 525 2.31 -23.86 -6.64
N ARG A 526 3.53 -23.36 -6.45
CA ARG A 526 4.22 -23.50 -5.17
C ARG A 526 4.67 -22.18 -4.57
N MET A 527 4.69 -22.13 -3.24
CA MET A 527 5.19 -21.00 -2.49
C MET A 527 6.71 -20.86 -2.62
N HIS A 528 7.20 -19.63 -2.76
CA HIS A 528 8.62 -19.33 -2.58
C HIS A 528 8.86 -18.93 -1.12
N GLN A 529 9.68 -19.68 -0.41
CA GLN A 529 10.09 -19.34 0.95
C GLN A 529 11.38 -18.52 0.92
N VAL A 530 11.35 -17.32 1.43
CA VAL A 530 12.49 -16.39 1.42
C VAL A 530 12.85 -15.95 2.84
N ARG A 531 14.14 -15.75 3.07
CA ARG A 531 14.61 -15.19 4.33
C ARG A 531 14.46 -13.66 4.27
N ASP A 532 13.68 -13.11 5.18
CA ASP A 532 13.60 -11.66 5.37
C ASP A 532 14.94 -11.16 5.98
N PRO A 533 15.68 -10.28 5.30
CA PRO A 533 17.00 -9.86 5.76
C PRO A 533 16.97 -9.00 7.03
N GLN A 534 15.87 -8.32 7.29
CA GLN A 534 15.71 -7.46 8.46
C GLN A 534 15.41 -8.26 9.73
N THR A 535 14.53 -9.25 9.62
CA THR A 535 14.08 -10.04 10.79
C THR A 535 14.79 -11.38 10.91
N GLY A 536 15.41 -11.85 9.84
CA GLY A 536 16.00 -13.18 9.76
C GLY A 536 14.98 -14.34 9.71
N VAL A 537 13.68 -14.02 9.67
CA VAL A 537 12.60 -15.00 9.62
C VAL A 537 12.33 -15.44 8.19
N THR A 538 12.09 -16.73 7.97
CA THR A 538 11.64 -17.23 6.67
C THR A 538 10.15 -16.91 6.49
N ARG A 539 9.82 -16.29 5.37
CA ARG A 539 8.47 -15.83 5.03
C ARG A 539 8.12 -16.19 3.58
N LEU A 540 6.85 -16.11 3.26
CA LEU A 540 6.40 -16.22 1.88
C LEU A 540 6.92 -15.04 1.05
N GLY A 541 7.63 -15.33 -0.04
CA GLY A 541 8.02 -14.36 -1.05
C GLY A 541 6.82 -13.91 -1.88
N ARG A 542 6.75 -12.61 -2.21
CA ARG A 542 5.60 -12.00 -2.90
C ARG A 542 5.99 -11.10 -4.04
N PHE A 543 7.20 -10.52 -4.00
CA PHE A 543 7.63 -9.48 -4.93
C PHE A 543 8.79 -9.93 -5.78
N GLY A 544 9.07 -9.16 -6.84
CA GLY A 544 9.94 -9.59 -7.92
C GLY A 544 9.27 -10.62 -8.86
N TRP A 545 9.89 -10.87 -9.99
CA TRP A 545 9.37 -11.80 -10.99
C TRP A 545 9.33 -13.27 -10.54
N LYS A 546 10.18 -13.63 -9.58
CA LYS A 546 10.27 -14.99 -9.01
C LYS A 546 9.92 -15.01 -7.51
N ALA A 547 9.14 -14.05 -7.02
CA ALA A 547 8.72 -13.96 -5.61
C ALA A 547 9.91 -13.99 -4.63
N SER A 548 11.03 -13.31 -4.94
CA SER A 548 12.27 -13.38 -4.19
C SER A 548 12.32 -12.48 -2.95
N THR A 549 11.32 -11.63 -2.72
CA THR A 549 11.24 -10.75 -1.54
C THR A 549 9.86 -10.84 -0.86
N ALA A 550 9.86 -10.73 0.48
CA ALA A 550 8.66 -11.01 1.29
C ALA A 550 7.78 -9.76 1.53
N THR A 551 8.39 -8.58 1.69
CA THR A 551 7.72 -7.33 2.04
C THR A 551 8.04 -6.23 1.05
N VAL A 552 7.19 -5.20 1.00
CA VAL A 552 7.47 -4.00 0.18
C VAL A 552 8.77 -3.35 0.63
N ARG A 553 9.01 -3.27 1.95
CA ARG A 553 10.26 -2.73 2.51
C ARG A 553 11.49 -3.52 2.06
N HIS A 554 11.41 -4.86 2.08
CA HIS A 554 12.48 -5.74 1.60
C HIS A 554 12.78 -5.48 0.11
N GLN A 555 11.72 -5.43 -0.73
CA GLN A 555 11.86 -5.19 -2.17
C GLN A 555 12.44 -3.79 -2.47
N VAL A 556 12.00 -2.76 -1.76
CA VAL A 556 12.51 -1.39 -1.93
C VAL A 556 13.97 -1.30 -1.52
N ALA A 557 14.34 -1.92 -0.39
CA ALA A 557 15.72 -1.94 0.08
C ALA A 557 16.64 -2.74 -0.84
N GLU A 558 16.17 -3.86 -1.42
CA GLU A 558 16.92 -4.63 -2.43
C GLU A 558 17.17 -3.78 -3.68
N ALA A 559 16.16 -3.09 -4.20
CA ALA A 559 16.29 -2.23 -5.36
C ALA A 559 17.23 -1.04 -5.11
N LEU A 560 17.15 -0.39 -3.95
CA LEU A 560 18.11 0.66 -3.56
C LEU A 560 19.52 0.13 -3.58
N ASN A 561 19.75 -1.04 -3.01
CA ASN A 561 21.08 -1.66 -2.91
C ASN A 561 21.61 -2.11 -4.27
N SER A 562 20.89 -2.97 -4.98
CA SER A 562 21.41 -3.65 -6.16
C SER A 562 21.24 -2.84 -7.45
N ASP A 563 20.24 -1.94 -7.54
CA ASP A 563 19.98 -1.18 -8.75
C ASP A 563 20.57 0.24 -8.69
N LEU A 564 20.61 0.88 -7.50
CA LEU A 564 21.18 2.20 -7.31
C LEU A 564 22.54 2.19 -6.57
N GLY A 565 22.90 1.07 -5.93
CA GLY A 565 24.07 0.97 -5.07
C GLY A 565 23.97 1.78 -3.78
N VAL A 566 22.73 2.03 -3.30
CA VAL A 566 22.44 2.79 -2.07
C VAL A 566 22.19 1.84 -0.92
N THR A 567 23.03 1.89 0.09
CA THR A 567 22.94 1.01 1.25
C THR A 567 21.90 1.49 2.26
N THR A 568 21.29 0.52 2.93
CA THR A 568 20.26 0.73 3.96
C THR A 568 20.56 -0.14 5.17
N SER A 569 19.80 0.02 6.26
CA SER A 569 19.89 -0.91 7.41
C SER A 569 19.47 -2.34 7.07
N VAL A 570 18.71 -2.54 6.01
CA VAL A 570 18.28 -3.87 5.53
C VAL A 570 19.39 -4.54 4.72
N PHE A 571 20.07 -3.76 3.87
CA PHE A 571 21.23 -4.17 3.09
C PHE A 571 22.37 -3.17 3.31
N PRO A 572 23.20 -3.38 4.35
CA PRO A 572 24.28 -2.45 4.69
C PRO A 572 25.56 -2.63 3.83
N SER A 573 25.61 -3.69 3.03
CA SER A 573 26.72 -3.99 2.13
C SER A 573 26.27 -3.87 0.67
N LEU A 574 27.15 -3.41 -0.20
CA LEU A 574 26.87 -3.32 -1.64
C LEU A 574 26.68 -4.71 -2.27
N ASP A 575 25.92 -4.78 -3.36
CA ASP A 575 25.80 -5.98 -4.20
C ASP A 575 27.08 -6.17 -5.02
N CYS A 576 27.94 -7.04 -4.55
CA CYS A 576 29.25 -7.29 -5.15
C CYS A 576 29.54 -8.78 -5.21
N GLY A 577 30.24 -9.20 -6.27
CA GLY A 577 30.78 -10.54 -6.36
C GLY A 577 31.87 -10.79 -5.30
N PRO A 578 31.99 -12.01 -4.77
CA PRO A 578 33.00 -12.33 -3.75
C PRO A 578 34.45 -12.02 -4.14
N SER A 579 34.74 -11.97 -5.43
CA SER A 579 36.05 -11.65 -6.00
C SER A 579 36.17 -10.21 -6.49
N GLN A 580 35.15 -9.39 -6.34
CA GLN A 580 35.09 -8.02 -6.82
C GLN A 580 35.89 -7.11 -5.86
N GLN A 581 36.83 -6.31 -6.40
CA GLN A 581 37.59 -5.38 -5.59
C GLN A 581 36.90 -4.02 -5.47
N GLY A 582 37.14 -3.31 -4.38
CA GLY A 582 36.59 -1.98 -4.13
C GLY A 582 35.14 -1.96 -3.60
N CYS A 583 34.63 -3.12 -3.22
CA CYS A 583 33.32 -3.31 -2.63
C CYS A 583 33.34 -3.53 -1.11
N ALA A 584 34.45 -3.19 -0.46
CA ALA A 584 34.55 -3.41 0.99
C ALA A 584 33.90 -2.27 1.77
N GLY A 585 33.09 -2.64 2.74
CA GLY A 585 32.48 -1.73 3.70
C GLY A 585 31.00 -2.02 3.96
N THR A 586 30.54 -1.62 5.12
CA THR A 586 29.13 -1.55 5.48
C THR A 586 28.79 -0.11 5.82
N SER A 587 27.71 0.41 5.26
CA SER A 587 27.24 1.75 5.55
C SER A 587 25.70 1.78 5.53
N THR A 588 25.11 2.83 6.06
CA THR A 588 23.69 3.11 5.91
C THR A 588 23.55 4.51 5.35
N GLU A 589 23.44 4.60 4.03
CA GLU A 589 23.38 5.88 3.31
C GLU A 589 21.99 6.46 3.30
N LEU A 590 20.97 5.59 3.25
CA LEU A 590 19.57 6.01 3.40
C LEU A 590 19.06 5.65 4.79
N ALA A 591 18.65 6.67 5.55
CA ALA A 591 18.12 6.50 6.89
C ALA A 591 16.80 5.67 6.87
N ASN A 592 16.52 4.97 7.97
CA ASN A 592 15.28 4.19 8.11
C ASN A 592 14.02 5.01 7.89
N THR A 593 13.99 6.25 8.39
CA THR A 593 12.87 7.17 8.17
C THR A 593 12.59 7.45 6.70
N GLU A 594 13.64 7.59 5.89
CA GLU A 594 13.50 7.80 4.45
C GLU A 594 13.08 6.51 3.72
N LEU A 595 13.64 5.37 4.12
CA LEU A 595 13.22 4.06 3.63
C LEU A 595 11.74 3.78 3.97
N ASP A 596 11.28 4.17 5.16
CA ASP A 596 9.89 4.02 5.59
C ASP A 596 8.93 4.89 4.76
N LYS A 597 9.33 6.13 4.45
CA LYS A 597 8.55 7.01 3.57
C LYS A 597 8.43 6.44 2.17
N LEU A 598 9.53 5.97 1.59
CA LEU A 598 9.54 5.34 0.27
C LEU A 598 8.71 4.05 0.25
N THR A 599 8.82 3.22 1.29
CA THR A 599 7.99 2.01 1.46
C THR A 599 6.51 2.37 1.54
N ARG A 600 6.15 3.41 2.30
CA ARG A 600 4.76 3.87 2.44
C ARG A 600 4.20 4.39 1.13
N TYR A 601 4.99 5.15 0.36
CA TYR A 601 4.59 5.59 -0.98
C TYR A 601 4.20 4.40 -1.86
N ILE A 602 5.07 3.41 -2.00
CA ILE A 602 4.81 2.22 -2.83
C ILE A 602 3.61 1.41 -2.30
N SER A 603 3.48 1.28 -0.97
CA SER A 603 2.41 0.50 -0.34
C SER A 603 1.03 1.14 -0.51
N LEU A 604 0.94 2.47 -0.58
CA LEU A 604 -0.32 3.22 -0.58
C LEU A 604 -0.66 3.84 -1.95
N LEU A 605 -0.02 3.38 -3.01
CA LEU A 605 -0.47 3.68 -4.38
C LEU A 605 -1.85 3.06 -4.63
N GLY A 606 -2.77 3.88 -5.14
CA GLY A 606 -4.13 3.46 -5.46
C GLY A 606 -4.18 2.51 -6.64
N VAL A 607 -5.09 1.56 -6.59
CA VAL A 607 -5.29 0.60 -7.69
C VAL A 607 -6.36 1.14 -8.64
N PRO A 608 -6.12 1.19 -9.95
CA PRO A 608 -7.13 1.59 -10.91
C PRO A 608 -8.38 0.73 -10.85
N ALA A 609 -9.55 1.37 -10.99
CA ALA A 609 -10.81 0.64 -11.10
C ALA A 609 -10.84 -0.22 -12.36
N ARG A 610 -11.51 -1.36 -12.29
CA ARG A 610 -11.90 -2.08 -13.50
C ARG A 610 -12.87 -1.22 -14.30
N ARG A 611 -12.63 -1.09 -15.59
CA ARG A 611 -13.40 -0.29 -16.55
C ARG A 611 -14.38 -1.16 -17.34
N ASN A 612 -15.26 -0.53 -18.12
CA ASN A 612 -16.16 -1.21 -19.07
C ASN A 612 -17.02 -2.33 -18.44
N LEU A 613 -17.49 -2.10 -17.20
CA LEU A 613 -18.22 -3.09 -16.41
C LEU A 613 -19.54 -3.55 -17.03
N SER A 614 -20.14 -2.73 -17.92
CA SER A 614 -21.40 -3.05 -18.63
C SER A 614 -21.18 -3.43 -20.10
N ASP A 615 -19.92 -3.45 -20.58
CA ASP A 615 -19.61 -3.82 -21.96
C ASP A 615 -19.79 -5.34 -22.16
N ALA A 616 -20.69 -5.70 -23.05
CA ALA A 616 -21.04 -7.10 -23.31
C ALA A 616 -19.82 -7.92 -23.82
N THR A 617 -18.91 -7.27 -24.56
CA THR A 617 -17.69 -7.90 -25.07
C THR A 617 -16.73 -8.20 -23.94
N ALA A 618 -16.52 -7.25 -23.01
CA ALA A 618 -15.66 -7.46 -21.85
C ALA A 618 -16.23 -8.52 -20.88
N LEU A 619 -17.56 -8.54 -20.68
CA LEU A 619 -18.23 -9.56 -19.85
C LEU A 619 -18.13 -10.96 -20.47
N ARG A 620 -18.31 -11.07 -21.81
CA ARG A 620 -18.03 -12.32 -22.52
C ARG A 620 -16.59 -12.74 -22.35
N GLY A 621 -15.66 -11.78 -22.45
CA GLY A 621 -14.24 -12.02 -22.29
C GLY A 621 -13.87 -12.58 -20.91
N GLU A 622 -14.50 -12.10 -19.85
CA GLU A 622 -14.33 -12.65 -18.50
C GLU A 622 -14.79 -14.10 -18.40
N THR A 623 -15.92 -14.42 -19.02
CA THR A 623 -16.40 -15.81 -19.11
C THR A 623 -15.41 -16.69 -19.85
N LEU A 624 -14.86 -16.21 -20.97
CA LEU A 624 -13.85 -16.94 -21.77
C LEU A 624 -12.54 -17.10 -21.01
N PHE A 625 -12.10 -16.09 -20.26
CA PHE A 625 -10.91 -16.16 -19.40
C PHE A 625 -11.02 -17.30 -18.37
N ASN A 626 -12.18 -17.41 -17.72
CA ASN A 626 -12.46 -18.48 -16.78
C ASN A 626 -12.49 -19.86 -17.47
N ASN A 627 -13.22 -19.96 -18.57
CA ASN A 627 -13.38 -21.22 -19.33
C ASN A 627 -12.08 -21.69 -19.97
N ALA A 628 -11.20 -20.76 -20.35
CA ALA A 628 -9.88 -21.10 -20.88
C ALA A 628 -8.92 -21.66 -19.82
N GLY A 629 -9.24 -21.52 -18.53
CA GLY A 629 -8.42 -21.98 -17.42
C GLY A 629 -7.42 -20.96 -16.91
N CYS A 630 -7.46 -19.71 -17.38
CA CYS A 630 -6.55 -18.64 -16.92
C CYS A 630 -6.72 -18.34 -15.42
N ALA A 631 -7.95 -18.45 -14.91
CA ALA A 631 -8.29 -18.18 -13.51
C ALA A 631 -7.68 -19.19 -12.51
N ARG A 632 -7.09 -20.30 -12.98
CA ARG A 632 -6.43 -21.29 -12.10
C ARG A 632 -5.17 -20.73 -11.44
N CYS A 633 -4.43 -19.88 -12.15
CA CYS A 633 -3.29 -19.13 -11.63
C CYS A 633 -3.68 -17.68 -11.34
N HIS A 634 -4.43 -17.06 -12.25
CA HIS A 634 -4.90 -15.68 -12.08
C HIS A 634 -6.19 -15.64 -11.23
N THR A 635 -6.07 -16.02 -9.94
CA THR A 635 -7.15 -16.00 -8.95
C THR A 635 -7.77 -14.61 -8.87
N ALA A 636 -9.08 -14.53 -9.15
CA ALA A 636 -9.75 -13.26 -9.35
C ALA A 636 -9.83 -12.39 -8.10
N SER A 637 -9.97 -13.00 -6.91
CA SER A 637 -10.29 -12.27 -5.67
C SER A 637 -9.58 -12.86 -4.46
N LEU A 638 -9.03 -12.00 -3.63
CA LEU A 638 -8.39 -12.32 -2.36
C LEU A 638 -8.84 -11.32 -1.28
N THR A 639 -8.65 -11.68 -0.01
CA THR A 639 -8.98 -10.80 1.12
C THR A 639 -7.72 -10.42 1.88
N THR A 640 -7.56 -9.14 2.18
CA THR A 640 -6.43 -8.64 2.97
C THR A 640 -6.64 -8.87 4.46
N SER A 641 -5.54 -8.99 5.20
CA SER A 641 -5.54 -9.16 6.66
C SER A 641 -6.17 -7.96 7.37
N ALA A 642 -6.87 -8.21 8.48
CA ALA A 642 -7.33 -7.17 9.39
C ALA A 642 -6.20 -6.52 10.21
N TYR A 643 -4.97 -7.09 10.17
CA TYR A 643 -3.86 -6.71 11.05
C TYR A 643 -2.67 -6.06 10.31
N HIS A 644 -2.83 -5.67 9.05
CA HIS A 644 -1.74 -5.00 8.33
C HIS A 644 -1.36 -3.68 9.02
N PRO A 645 -0.07 -3.27 9.06
CA PRO A 645 0.35 -2.01 9.69
C PRO A 645 -0.39 -0.78 9.16
N HIS A 646 -0.61 -0.70 7.85
CA HIS A 646 -1.41 0.38 7.24
C HIS A 646 -2.89 0.04 7.31
N ALA A 647 -3.66 0.82 8.08
CA ALA A 647 -5.11 0.62 8.26
C ALA A 647 -5.88 0.73 6.93
N GLU A 648 -5.38 1.55 6.01
CA GLU A 648 -5.92 1.73 4.66
C GLU A 648 -5.99 0.42 3.86
N LEU A 649 -5.18 -0.57 4.21
CA LEU A 649 -5.07 -1.85 3.50
C LEU A 649 -5.80 -3.01 4.18
N ARG A 650 -6.36 -2.80 5.37
CA ARG A 650 -6.93 -3.87 6.20
C ARG A 650 -8.31 -4.32 5.74
N GLY A 651 -8.57 -5.64 5.86
CA GLY A 651 -9.89 -6.23 5.79
C GLY A 651 -10.68 -5.90 4.52
N GLN A 652 -10.03 -6.01 3.35
CA GLN A 652 -10.63 -5.64 2.08
C GLN A 652 -10.65 -6.82 1.12
N THR A 653 -11.74 -6.95 0.36
CA THR A 653 -11.77 -7.82 -0.82
C THR A 653 -11.13 -7.07 -1.98
N ILE A 654 -10.09 -7.64 -2.55
CA ILE A 654 -9.33 -7.09 -3.68
C ILE A 654 -9.40 -8.05 -4.86
N ARG A 655 -9.18 -7.54 -6.08
CA ARG A 655 -9.24 -8.32 -7.33
C ARG A 655 -7.94 -8.20 -8.12
N PRO A 656 -6.86 -8.83 -7.61
CA PRO A 656 -5.54 -8.71 -8.23
C PRO A 656 -5.37 -9.63 -9.45
N TYR A 657 -6.17 -10.65 -9.60
CA TYR A 657 -6.00 -11.70 -10.62
C TYR A 657 -4.61 -12.33 -10.55
N THR A 658 -4.27 -12.88 -9.39
CA THR A 658 -3.02 -13.59 -9.11
C THR A 658 -3.20 -14.49 -7.90
N ASP A 659 -2.47 -15.58 -7.84
CA ASP A 659 -2.30 -16.42 -6.66
C ASP A 659 -0.97 -16.15 -5.92
N LEU A 660 -0.06 -15.36 -6.54
CA LEU A 660 1.30 -15.07 -6.05
C LEU A 660 2.23 -16.30 -5.96
N LEU A 661 1.83 -17.43 -6.54
CA LEU A 661 2.61 -18.65 -6.54
C LEU A 661 3.60 -18.71 -7.72
N LEU A 662 4.58 -19.58 -7.61
CA LEU A 662 5.50 -19.93 -8.69
C LEU A 662 4.90 -21.04 -9.52
N HIS A 663 4.96 -20.88 -10.84
CA HIS A 663 4.55 -21.87 -11.83
C HIS A 663 5.64 -22.10 -12.87
N ASP A 664 5.85 -23.35 -13.27
CA ASP A 664 6.73 -23.68 -14.38
C ASP A 664 6.07 -23.26 -15.71
N MET A 665 6.63 -22.23 -16.32
CA MET A 665 6.13 -21.66 -17.59
C MET A 665 6.80 -22.27 -18.82
N GLY A 666 7.52 -23.36 -18.63
CA GLY A 666 8.17 -24.13 -19.71
C GLY A 666 9.40 -23.45 -20.32
N ALA A 667 10.06 -24.18 -21.20
CA ALA A 667 11.33 -23.76 -21.82
C ALA A 667 11.24 -22.46 -22.63
N GLY A 668 10.06 -22.11 -23.14
CA GLY A 668 9.87 -20.86 -23.90
C GLY A 668 10.08 -19.58 -23.10
N LEU A 669 9.74 -19.61 -21.81
CA LEU A 669 9.91 -18.48 -20.89
C LEU A 669 11.08 -18.68 -19.90
N ALA A 670 11.71 -19.86 -19.87
CA ALA A 670 12.82 -20.11 -18.98
C ALA A 670 13.99 -19.14 -19.24
N ASP A 671 14.54 -18.58 -18.16
CA ASP A 671 15.78 -17.77 -18.14
C ASP A 671 16.99 -18.59 -17.71
N ASN A 672 16.78 -19.82 -17.24
CA ASN A 672 17.78 -20.74 -16.72
C ASN A 672 18.60 -20.22 -15.53
N LEU A 673 18.15 -19.12 -14.91
CA LEU A 673 18.76 -18.55 -13.71
C LEU A 673 17.87 -18.84 -12.49
N PRO A 674 18.30 -19.70 -11.57
CA PRO A 674 17.61 -19.89 -10.30
C PRO A 674 17.62 -18.60 -9.46
N ASP A 675 16.56 -18.39 -8.68
CA ASP A 675 16.42 -17.24 -7.79
C ASP A 675 15.87 -17.74 -6.44
N GLY A 676 16.75 -18.01 -5.49
CA GLY A 676 16.41 -18.74 -4.26
C GLY A 676 15.89 -20.15 -4.57
N GLN A 677 14.66 -20.46 -4.16
CA GLN A 677 14.03 -21.75 -4.44
C GLN A 677 13.37 -21.81 -5.84
N ALA A 678 13.21 -20.66 -6.51
CA ALA A 678 12.62 -20.65 -7.85
C ALA A 678 13.61 -21.17 -8.89
N THR A 679 13.19 -22.10 -9.71
CA THR A 679 13.98 -22.62 -10.82
C THR A 679 14.09 -21.63 -11.98
N GLY A 680 14.91 -21.91 -12.98
CA GLY A 680 15.03 -21.09 -14.17
C GLY A 680 13.75 -21.05 -15.04
N ALA A 681 12.84 -21.99 -14.90
CA ALA A 681 11.58 -22.04 -15.64
C ALA A 681 10.38 -21.48 -14.87
N GLU A 682 10.51 -21.29 -13.55
CA GLU A 682 9.41 -20.84 -12.72
C GLU A 682 9.33 -19.32 -12.63
N TRP A 683 8.09 -18.84 -12.65
CA TRP A 683 7.74 -17.42 -12.55
C TRP A 683 6.53 -17.24 -11.62
N ARG A 684 6.55 -16.17 -10.82
CA ARG A 684 5.40 -15.79 -10.01
C ARG A 684 4.29 -15.27 -10.91
N THR A 685 3.04 -15.72 -10.67
CA THR A 685 1.87 -15.13 -11.34
C THR A 685 1.79 -13.64 -11.03
N PRO A 686 1.97 -12.73 -12.03
CA PRO A 686 1.86 -11.30 -11.79
C PRO A 686 0.40 -10.88 -11.63
N PRO A 687 0.10 -9.81 -10.85
CA PRO A 687 -1.23 -9.24 -10.81
C PRO A 687 -1.61 -8.63 -12.16
N LEU A 688 -2.89 -8.73 -12.53
CA LEU A 688 -3.39 -8.21 -13.80
C LEU A 688 -4.13 -6.86 -13.67
N TRP A 689 -4.43 -6.38 -12.44
CA TRP A 689 -5.01 -5.04 -12.28
C TRP A 689 -4.15 -3.96 -12.95
N GLY A 690 -4.79 -3.01 -13.62
CA GLY A 690 -4.10 -1.95 -14.36
C GLY A 690 -3.40 -2.40 -15.65
N ILE A 691 -3.42 -3.69 -16.02
CA ILE A 691 -2.71 -4.19 -17.22
C ILE A 691 -3.22 -3.53 -18.51
N GLY A 692 -4.51 -3.20 -18.56
CA GLY A 692 -5.11 -2.49 -19.69
C GLY A 692 -4.66 -1.05 -19.84
N LEU A 693 -4.00 -0.47 -18.84
CA LEU A 693 -3.48 0.89 -18.87
C LEU A 693 -1.99 0.98 -19.24
N THR A 694 -1.33 -0.16 -19.42
CA THR A 694 0.13 -0.25 -19.67
C THR A 694 0.59 0.67 -20.79
N ALA A 695 -0.10 0.67 -21.94
CA ALA A 695 0.27 1.49 -23.09
C ALA A 695 0.30 2.99 -22.76
N GLY A 696 -0.71 3.46 -22.04
CA GLY A 696 -0.82 4.88 -21.67
C GLY A 696 0.14 5.31 -20.56
N VAL A 697 0.48 4.40 -19.64
CA VAL A 697 1.40 4.68 -18.53
C VAL A 697 2.85 4.63 -18.99
N SER A 698 3.21 3.57 -19.72
CA SER A 698 4.62 3.30 -20.11
C SER A 698 5.00 3.88 -21.48
N GLY A 699 4.05 4.53 -22.18
CA GLY A 699 4.28 5.02 -23.53
C GLY A 699 4.32 3.91 -24.61
N GLY A 700 3.88 2.69 -24.26
CA GLY A 700 3.84 1.52 -25.14
C GLY A 700 3.52 0.25 -24.38
N GLU A 701 3.43 -0.86 -25.08
CA GLU A 701 3.16 -2.19 -24.50
C GLU A 701 4.41 -3.06 -24.50
N ALA A 702 4.75 -3.60 -23.36
CA ALA A 702 5.76 -4.64 -23.20
C ALA A 702 5.35 -5.55 -22.05
N TYR A 703 5.22 -6.82 -22.32
CA TYR A 703 4.76 -7.80 -21.35
C TYR A 703 5.78 -8.92 -21.15
N LEU A 704 5.53 -9.76 -20.13
CA LEU A 704 6.43 -10.77 -19.61
C LEU A 704 7.66 -10.16 -18.92
N HIS A 705 8.55 -11.02 -18.40
CA HIS A 705 9.67 -10.59 -17.57
C HIS A 705 10.72 -9.74 -18.32
N ASP A 706 10.87 -9.94 -19.62
CA ASP A 706 11.88 -9.30 -20.47
C ASP A 706 11.29 -8.38 -21.56
N GLY A 707 9.98 -8.14 -21.53
CA GLY A 707 9.33 -7.23 -22.47
C GLY A 707 9.20 -7.78 -23.90
N ARG A 708 9.39 -9.09 -24.11
CA ARG A 708 9.34 -9.70 -25.43
C ARG A 708 7.98 -9.63 -26.12
N ALA A 709 6.89 -9.70 -25.35
CA ALA A 709 5.54 -9.65 -25.88
C ALA A 709 5.12 -8.19 -26.13
N ARG A 710 4.73 -7.90 -27.38
CA ARG A 710 4.37 -6.58 -27.89
C ARG A 710 2.92 -6.19 -27.58
N ASN A 711 2.11 -7.17 -27.20
CA ASN A 711 0.68 -7.02 -26.89
C ASN A 711 0.20 -8.18 -26.01
N LEU A 712 -1.03 -8.08 -25.52
CA LEU A 712 -1.62 -9.10 -24.64
C LEU A 712 -1.78 -10.47 -25.31
N SER A 713 -2.06 -10.53 -26.63
CA SER A 713 -2.14 -11.80 -27.37
C SER A 713 -0.81 -12.55 -27.35
N GLU A 714 0.29 -11.85 -27.61
CA GLU A 714 1.62 -12.45 -27.57
C GLU A 714 1.98 -12.90 -26.14
N ALA A 715 1.59 -12.10 -25.12
CA ALA A 715 1.80 -12.49 -23.74
C ALA A 715 1.11 -13.82 -23.42
N ILE A 716 -0.14 -14.00 -23.85
CA ILE A 716 -0.88 -15.26 -23.67
C ILE A 716 -0.22 -16.41 -24.46
N LEU A 717 0.17 -16.16 -25.70
CA LEU A 717 0.75 -17.18 -26.57
C LEU A 717 2.14 -17.66 -26.12
N TRP A 718 2.84 -16.90 -25.28
CA TRP A 718 4.09 -17.30 -24.65
C TRP A 718 3.93 -18.25 -23.47
N HIS A 719 2.71 -18.40 -22.92
CA HIS A 719 2.48 -19.32 -21.81
C HIS A 719 2.75 -20.76 -22.24
N GLY A 720 3.69 -21.42 -21.57
CA GLY A 720 4.03 -22.83 -21.74
C GLY A 720 3.92 -23.56 -20.41
N GLY A 721 4.50 -24.77 -20.29
CA GLY A 721 4.47 -25.56 -19.08
C GLY A 721 3.06 -25.69 -18.50
N GLU A 722 2.87 -25.28 -17.25
CA GLU A 722 1.56 -25.28 -16.57
C GLU A 722 0.51 -24.39 -17.25
N GLY A 723 0.93 -23.32 -17.94
CA GLY A 723 0.06 -22.43 -18.71
C GLY A 723 -0.32 -22.93 -20.11
N GLN A 724 0.27 -24.04 -20.55
CA GLN A 724 0.13 -24.53 -21.94
C GLN A 724 -1.33 -24.82 -22.35
N ALA A 725 -2.13 -25.39 -21.45
CA ALA A 725 -3.52 -25.72 -21.71
C ALA A 725 -4.35 -24.44 -21.95
N ALA A 726 -4.19 -23.44 -21.08
CA ALA A 726 -4.88 -22.15 -21.21
C ALA A 726 -4.48 -21.41 -22.49
N ARG A 727 -3.18 -21.40 -22.83
CA ARG A 727 -2.69 -20.88 -24.11
C ARG A 727 -3.34 -21.58 -25.32
N ASN A 728 -3.40 -22.90 -25.33
CA ASN A 728 -4.00 -23.66 -26.41
C ASN A 728 -5.49 -23.37 -26.55
N ASN A 729 -6.22 -23.26 -25.41
CA ASN A 729 -7.63 -22.87 -25.42
C ASN A 729 -7.82 -21.49 -26.05
N PHE A 730 -6.99 -20.48 -25.68
CA PHE A 730 -7.02 -19.17 -26.30
C PHE A 730 -6.70 -19.23 -27.80
N ALA A 731 -5.65 -19.94 -28.19
CA ALA A 731 -5.23 -20.04 -29.60
C ALA A 731 -6.30 -20.69 -30.49
N ASN A 732 -7.09 -21.62 -29.95
CA ASN A 732 -8.15 -22.31 -30.66
C ASN A 732 -9.50 -21.55 -30.69
N MET A 733 -9.63 -20.44 -29.98
CA MET A 733 -10.80 -19.57 -30.07
C MET A 733 -10.93 -18.97 -31.47
N ASN A 734 -12.15 -18.71 -31.92
CA ASN A 734 -12.37 -17.84 -33.06
C ASN A 734 -11.94 -16.39 -32.76
N SER A 735 -11.75 -15.59 -33.79
CA SER A 735 -11.26 -14.21 -33.67
C SER A 735 -12.14 -13.33 -32.75
N ALA A 736 -13.47 -13.48 -32.78
CA ALA A 736 -14.38 -12.72 -31.96
C ALA A 736 -14.19 -13.04 -30.46
N ASP A 737 -14.00 -14.29 -30.10
CA ASP A 737 -13.78 -14.76 -28.75
C ASP A 737 -12.38 -14.33 -28.20
N ARG A 738 -11.34 -14.43 -29.05
CA ARG A 738 -10.02 -13.89 -28.70
C ARG A 738 -10.11 -12.39 -28.38
N ASN A 739 -10.80 -11.62 -29.23
CA ASN A 739 -10.98 -10.18 -29.02
C ASN A 739 -11.80 -9.87 -27.77
N ALA A 740 -12.80 -10.68 -27.44
CA ALA A 740 -13.57 -10.52 -26.21
C ALA A 740 -12.70 -10.76 -24.97
N LEU A 741 -11.88 -11.83 -24.94
CA LEU A 741 -10.94 -12.09 -23.85
C LEU A 741 -9.94 -10.92 -23.69
N LEU A 742 -9.42 -10.38 -24.79
CA LEU A 742 -8.54 -9.22 -24.75
C LEU A 742 -9.26 -7.96 -24.27
N ALA A 743 -10.54 -7.76 -24.61
CA ALA A 743 -11.34 -6.65 -24.10
C ALA A 743 -11.52 -6.73 -22.58
N PHE A 744 -11.71 -7.94 -22.05
CA PHE A 744 -11.72 -8.16 -20.59
C PHE A 744 -10.38 -7.77 -19.96
N LEU A 745 -9.25 -8.28 -20.46
CA LEU A 745 -7.93 -7.91 -19.92
C LEU A 745 -7.66 -6.41 -20.00
N ARG A 746 -8.09 -5.74 -21.07
CA ARG A 746 -8.00 -4.30 -21.21
C ARG A 746 -8.93 -3.54 -20.26
N SER A 747 -9.97 -4.17 -19.73
CA SER A 747 -10.84 -3.58 -18.73
C SER A 747 -10.20 -3.57 -17.33
N LEU A 748 -9.25 -4.45 -17.08
CA LEU A 748 -8.47 -4.53 -15.85
C LEU A 748 -7.40 -3.42 -15.82
#